data_f9dd7765b31ebf60656546a8683a0694
#
_entry.id   f9dd7765b31ebf60656546a8683a0694
#
_cell.length_a   1.000
_cell.length_b   1.000
_cell.length_c   1.000
_cell.angle_alpha   90.00
_cell.angle_beta   90.00
_cell.angle_gamma   90.00
#
_symmetry.space_group_name_H-M   'P 1'
#
loop_
_entity.id
_entity.type
_entity.pdbx_description
1 polymer ?
#
loop_
_entity_poly.entity_id
_entity_poly.type
_entity_poly.pdbx_seq_one_letter_code
_entity_poly.pdbx_strand_id
1 'polypeptide(L)'
;MRIFKPHTFGAFLAFAMVPAAMAEPIVAGLSSSKLKPELKGMVMVEELNCVACHQSDAGFADQSKKAPKLSGVGSRINPNYLEKFIQDPHNTKPGTTMPDVLAGKDQKEKSEIAQSITHFLLSLGENDFAPQLPDRVAANEGERLFHMRGCIACHSPRDANGMELMKDTSVPLGELHKKYSGKSLAKFLMNPHSVRPSGRMPNLELPAKEVEAITNYLLRATQMPGHLNYTLYQGSIWEGIGTDGVKAIRAGHVDDFALKNLGKIRRQYAVVYDGWLDIPKAGSYTFHLTLNGGSLAINGKQLLSLEPSQLRAPTELKTTLDLKKGWQKINVSYYHTGDDKKFSLELEGAGRKRSAIASAMLSVSKQPIPEFAAPKVDAVLAKRGRAHFANLGCASCHTDLEIQPKYNTPFAKLSAGKGCVSDSVGKHPHYGLGTKQREMINQFLPLAQNRKLSDREKINKTLTTFNCIACHDRDGLGGIDTKRNPYFTGTHPELGEQGRLPPSLSHVGAKITPEWMREVMLHGKTQRDYIHTKMPQYGAENVEHLIELFGKVDTLENVTFPKISNIQESKNAGYNMIGTKGFSCVACHDFNGKNPLGAGALDLVHVTDRVQKNWFHIFMRNPSRFHTTGIMPSFWPGGKSIRPDVLEGDANQQIEALWKYLEDGPRAKKPEGLSRQSDQLRVFDKAEMVRGRGTEAGFRAIGVGYPERLNLAFDSEEMALRLLWKGTFANVNHGSFKVSGKQQITFPKGIPFHRLKSLDAHWPYKAKTNYLFPQDRGYQYRGYRLDNLRRPTFQYEYGGIQVEDFFETVEEEKGKARFKRTLIFESSDDQEPFYFRILAGKGITAQSDSDFRLGELKVRITSGQKAIVRKGDAGDVLIPVKVSKGKLTLTLEYQW
;
A
#
# COMPACT_ATOMS: atom_id res chain seq x y z
N MET A 1 -32.09 -10.49 -60.36
CA MET A 1 -31.50 -11.74 -60.81
C MET A 1 -30.10 -11.46 -61.28
N ARG A 2 -29.04 -11.57 -60.40
CA ARG A 2 -27.62 -11.60 -60.73
C ARG A 2 -26.95 -12.62 -59.83
N ILE A 3 -26.35 -13.64 -60.46
CA ILE A 3 -25.75 -14.83 -59.90
C ILE A 3 -24.38 -14.49 -59.36
N PHE A 4 -24.11 -14.80 -58.11
CA PHE A 4 -22.76 -14.75 -57.54
C PHE A 4 -22.08 -16.10 -57.64
N LYS A 5 -20.89 -16.12 -58.27
CA LYS A 5 -19.97 -17.28 -58.32
C LYS A 5 -19.18 -17.36 -57.01
N PRO A 6 -18.83 -18.57 -56.53
CA PRO A 6 -18.00 -18.73 -55.33
C PRO A 6 -16.53 -18.57 -55.64
N HIS A 7 -15.85 -17.75 -54.87
CA HIS A 7 -14.39 -17.62 -54.84
C HIS A 7 -13.78 -18.65 -53.88
N THR A 8 -12.89 -19.44 -54.40
CA THR A 8 -12.02 -20.39 -53.70
C THR A 8 -11.17 -19.68 -52.65
N PHE A 9 -11.33 -20.05 -51.39
CA PHE A 9 -10.43 -19.65 -50.28
C PHE A 9 -9.15 -20.48 -50.36
N GLY A 10 -8.05 -19.84 -50.74
CA GLY A 10 -6.71 -20.35 -50.56
C GLY A 10 -6.35 -20.32 -49.08
N ALA A 11 -6.06 -21.47 -48.46
CA ALA A 11 -5.55 -21.56 -47.09
C ALA A 11 -4.14 -20.97 -47.02
N PHE A 12 -4.00 -19.76 -46.53
CA PHE A 12 -2.71 -19.24 -46.07
C PHE A 12 -2.41 -19.90 -44.71
N LEU A 13 -1.46 -20.80 -44.68
CA LEU A 13 -0.83 -21.24 -43.43
C LEU A 13 -0.05 -20.05 -42.89
N ALA A 14 -0.67 -19.33 -41.97
CA ALA A 14 0.03 -18.38 -41.10
C ALA A 14 0.91 -19.22 -40.14
N PHE A 15 2.19 -19.28 -40.42
CA PHE A 15 3.20 -19.65 -39.43
C PHE A 15 3.09 -18.62 -38.30
N ALA A 16 2.38 -18.97 -37.22
CA ALA A 16 2.44 -18.25 -35.97
C ALA A 16 3.91 -18.37 -35.51
N MET A 17 4.71 -17.34 -35.72
CA MET A 17 5.95 -17.17 -34.97
C MET A 17 5.53 -17.14 -33.48
N VAL A 18 5.71 -18.26 -32.79
CA VAL A 18 5.72 -18.28 -31.34
C VAL A 18 6.81 -17.30 -30.90
N PRO A 19 6.52 -16.18 -30.26
CA PRO A 19 7.57 -15.30 -29.79
C PRO A 19 8.48 -16.13 -28.90
N ALA A 20 9.78 -16.16 -29.20
CA ALA A 20 10.78 -16.79 -28.35
C ALA A 20 10.56 -16.27 -26.94
N ALA A 21 10.19 -17.16 -26.01
CA ALA A 21 9.93 -16.78 -24.64
C ALA A 21 11.20 -16.09 -24.11
N MET A 22 11.09 -14.80 -23.85
CA MET A 22 12.21 -14.04 -23.28
C MET A 22 12.46 -14.63 -21.89
N ALA A 23 13.72 -14.99 -21.62
CA ALA A 23 14.07 -15.53 -20.31
C ALA A 23 13.76 -14.51 -19.21
N GLU A 24 13.07 -14.97 -18.18
CA GLU A 24 12.67 -14.12 -17.07
C GLU A 24 13.87 -13.49 -16.33
N PRO A 25 13.77 -12.26 -15.84
CA PRO A 25 14.85 -11.60 -15.11
C PRO A 25 15.27 -12.39 -13.88
N ILE A 26 16.57 -12.64 -13.76
CA ILE A 26 17.19 -13.24 -12.55
C ILE A 26 17.50 -12.14 -11.54
N VAL A 27 18.00 -11.00 -11.99
CA VAL A 27 18.27 -9.80 -11.19
C VAL A 27 17.42 -8.66 -11.73
N ALA A 28 16.61 -8.06 -10.86
CA ALA A 28 15.73 -6.95 -11.24
C ALA A 28 16.54 -5.79 -11.84
N GLY A 29 16.11 -5.29 -12.99
CA GLY A 29 16.72 -4.13 -13.66
C GLY A 29 18.12 -4.33 -14.25
N LEU A 30 18.77 -5.51 -14.10
CA LEU A 30 20.14 -5.72 -14.55
C LEU A 30 20.28 -5.50 -16.07
N SER A 31 19.39 -6.04 -16.87
CA SER A 31 19.42 -5.94 -18.33
C SER A 31 19.36 -4.49 -18.83
N SER A 32 18.51 -3.67 -18.20
CA SER A 32 18.29 -2.25 -18.53
C SER A 32 19.27 -1.30 -17.82
N SER A 33 20.07 -1.77 -16.87
CA SER A 33 21.03 -0.94 -16.15
C SER A 33 22.10 -0.37 -17.06
N LYS A 34 22.69 0.78 -16.69
CA LYS A 34 23.85 1.39 -17.36
C LYS A 34 25.20 0.77 -16.94
N LEU A 35 25.16 -0.35 -16.21
CA LEU A 35 26.38 -1.06 -15.84
C LEU A 35 27.11 -1.57 -17.10
N LYS A 36 28.45 -1.56 -17.10
CA LYS A 36 29.24 -2.10 -18.20
C LYS A 36 28.91 -3.57 -18.45
N PRO A 37 28.90 -4.03 -19.72
CA PRO A 37 28.47 -5.40 -20.04
C PRO A 37 29.23 -6.49 -19.30
N GLU A 38 30.53 -6.38 -19.15
CA GLU A 38 31.37 -7.33 -18.42
C GLU A 38 31.02 -7.37 -16.91
N LEU A 39 30.62 -6.22 -16.33
CA LEU A 39 30.16 -6.17 -14.95
C LEU A 39 28.76 -6.78 -14.79
N LYS A 40 27.88 -6.66 -15.79
CA LYS A 40 26.61 -7.40 -15.80
C LYS A 40 26.88 -8.90 -15.82
N GLY A 41 27.86 -9.35 -16.60
CA GLY A 41 28.31 -10.74 -16.66
C GLY A 41 28.85 -11.24 -15.30
N MET A 42 29.65 -10.40 -14.61
CA MET A 42 30.12 -10.69 -13.26
C MET A 42 28.94 -10.87 -12.29
N VAL A 43 27.96 -9.96 -12.29
CA VAL A 43 26.74 -10.09 -11.46
C VAL A 43 26.01 -11.40 -11.78
N MET A 44 25.88 -11.78 -13.04
CA MET A 44 25.24 -13.04 -13.42
C MET A 44 26.00 -14.26 -12.88
N VAL A 45 27.33 -14.29 -12.99
CA VAL A 45 28.18 -15.38 -12.47
C VAL A 45 28.07 -15.50 -10.96
N GLU A 46 28.06 -14.37 -10.25
CA GLU A 46 27.84 -14.34 -8.79
C GLU A 46 26.44 -14.83 -8.40
N GLU A 47 25.39 -14.37 -9.11
CA GLU A 47 24.00 -14.79 -8.83
C GLU A 47 23.73 -16.28 -9.12
N LEU A 48 24.34 -16.81 -10.20
CA LEU A 48 24.24 -18.24 -10.54
C LEU A 48 25.13 -19.10 -9.68
N ASN A 49 25.98 -18.49 -8.85
CA ASN A 49 26.94 -19.16 -7.95
C ASN A 49 27.83 -20.18 -8.69
N CYS A 50 28.44 -19.74 -9.81
CA CYS A 50 29.28 -20.63 -10.62
C CYS A 50 30.46 -21.22 -9.82
N VAL A 51 30.95 -20.49 -8.79
CA VAL A 51 32.05 -20.92 -7.93
C VAL A 51 31.68 -22.10 -6.99
N ALA A 52 30.41 -22.39 -6.82
CA ALA A 52 29.99 -23.60 -6.08
C ALA A 52 30.46 -24.91 -6.72
N CYS A 53 30.65 -24.89 -8.05
CA CYS A 53 31.15 -26.03 -8.82
C CYS A 53 32.53 -25.76 -9.45
N HIS A 54 32.93 -24.50 -9.60
CA HIS A 54 34.14 -24.07 -10.28
C HIS A 54 34.99 -23.19 -9.37
N GLN A 55 36.02 -23.76 -8.75
CA GLN A 55 36.88 -23.05 -7.81
C GLN A 55 37.56 -21.84 -8.47
N SER A 56 37.57 -20.72 -7.76
CA SER A 56 38.26 -19.49 -8.14
C SER A 56 38.76 -18.76 -6.90
N ASP A 57 39.98 -18.23 -6.98
CA ASP A 57 40.58 -17.35 -5.98
C ASP A 57 40.39 -15.86 -6.35
N ALA A 58 39.68 -15.57 -7.44
CA ALA A 58 39.39 -14.21 -7.87
C ALA A 58 38.34 -13.54 -6.96
N GLY A 59 38.51 -12.25 -6.69
CA GLY A 59 37.69 -11.51 -5.71
C GLY A 59 36.17 -11.45 -5.97
N PHE A 60 35.67 -11.85 -7.13
CA PHE A 60 34.23 -12.04 -7.37
C PHE A 60 33.69 -13.28 -6.67
N ALA A 61 34.52 -14.28 -6.34
CA ALA A 61 34.08 -15.50 -5.71
C ALA A 61 33.48 -15.26 -4.32
N ASP A 62 34.02 -14.31 -3.57
CA ASP A 62 33.58 -13.96 -2.23
C ASP A 62 32.18 -13.34 -2.21
N GLN A 63 31.76 -12.77 -3.35
CA GLN A 63 30.44 -12.13 -3.52
C GLN A 63 29.39 -13.07 -4.10
N SER A 64 29.74 -14.34 -4.32
CA SER A 64 28.84 -15.32 -4.93
C SER A 64 27.68 -15.66 -4.01
N LYS A 65 26.49 -15.78 -4.62
CA LYS A 65 25.23 -15.98 -3.89
C LYS A 65 25.16 -17.39 -3.27
N LYS A 66 25.02 -17.46 -1.96
CA LYS A 66 24.77 -18.73 -1.26
C LYS A 66 23.36 -19.24 -1.55
N ALA A 67 23.20 -20.56 -1.71
CA ALA A 67 21.87 -21.16 -1.88
C ALA A 67 21.03 -21.04 -0.58
N PRO A 68 19.70 -21.15 -0.69
CA PRO A 68 18.84 -21.21 0.50
C PRO A 68 19.19 -22.39 1.40
N LYS A 69 19.11 -22.21 2.72
CA LYS A 69 19.20 -23.31 3.69
C LYS A 69 18.06 -24.29 3.48
N LEU A 70 18.35 -25.56 3.50
CA LEU A 70 17.38 -26.64 3.33
C LEU A 70 16.90 -27.25 4.64
N SER A 71 17.62 -27.02 5.75
CA SER A 71 17.15 -27.38 7.08
C SER A 71 15.74 -26.85 7.33
N GLY A 72 14.81 -27.71 7.79
CA GLY A 72 13.42 -27.39 8.06
C GLY A 72 12.61 -26.96 6.82
N VAL A 73 12.98 -27.38 5.62
CA VAL A 73 12.27 -27.06 4.40
C VAL A 73 10.84 -27.64 4.37
N GLY A 74 10.61 -28.78 5.03
CA GLY A 74 9.31 -29.45 5.13
C GLY A 74 8.21 -28.61 5.81
N SER A 75 8.59 -27.72 6.73
CA SER A 75 7.65 -26.79 7.37
C SER A 75 7.44 -25.50 6.56
N ARG A 76 8.35 -25.18 5.62
CA ARG A 76 8.33 -23.90 4.90
C ARG A 76 7.71 -23.99 3.53
N ILE A 77 7.91 -25.07 2.82
CA ILE A 77 7.56 -25.25 1.41
C ILE A 77 6.59 -26.41 1.28
N ASN A 78 5.56 -26.22 0.46
CA ASN A 78 4.63 -27.29 0.11
C ASN A 78 5.40 -28.47 -0.52
N PRO A 79 5.32 -29.69 0.02
CA PRO A 79 6.02 -30.86 -0.50
C PRO A 79 5.76 -31.14 -1.99
N ASN A 80 4.53 -30.96 -2.46
CA ASN A 80 4.18 -31.14 -3.86
C ASN A 80 4.83 -30.10 -4.77
N TYR A 81 4.98 -28.87 -4.27
CA TYR A 81 5.73 -27.82 -4.99
C TYR A 81 7.23 -28.14 -4.99
N LEU A 82 7.76 -28.61 -3.86
CA LEU A 82 9.18 -28.96 -3.72
C LEU A 82 9.59 -30.03 -4.71
N GLU A 83 8.81 -31.11 -4.84
CA GLU A 83 9.03 -32.18 -5.79
C GLU A 83 9.02 -31.67 -7.25
N LYS A 84 8.00 -30.88 -7.63
CA LYS A 84 7.91 -30.27 -8.96
C LYS A 84 9.08 -29.33 -9.24
N PHE A 85 9.49 -28.56 -8.24
CA PHE A 85 10.61 -27.64 -8.38
C PHE A 85 11.95 -28.35 -8.56
N ILE A 86 12.17 -29.50 -7.93
CA ILE A 86 13.36 -30.33 -8.15
C ILE A 86 13.32 -30.96 -9.54
N GLN A 87 12.15 -31.41 -9.97
CA GLN A 87 11.93 -32.05 -11.26
C GLN A 87 12.14 -31.10 -12.45
N ASP A 88 11.65 -29.86 -12.32
CA ASP A 88 11.68 -28.81 -13.35
C ASP A 88 11.70 -27.43 -12.71
N PRO A 89 12.88 -26.91 -12.33
CA PRO A 89 12.99 -25.67 -11.60
C PRO A 89 12.56 -24.43 -12.40
N HIS A 90 12.87 -24.40 -13.70
CA HIS A 90 12.64 -23.21 -14.52
C HIS A 90 11.17 -23.01 -14.90
N ASN A 91 10.42 -24.07 -15.16
CA ASN A 91 8.98 -23.99 -15.40
C ASN A 91 8.20 -23.80 -14.09
N THR A 92 8.67 -24.40 -12.98
CA THR A 92 8.00 -24.26 -11.67
C THR A 92 8.20 -22.87 -11.08
N LYS A 93 9.38 -22.26 -11.26
CA LYS A 93 9.69 -20.90 -10.83
C LYS A 93 10.53 -20.17 -11.86
N PRO A 94 9.92 -19.47 -12.79
CA PRO A 94 10.62 -18.61 -13.75
C PRO A 94 11.57 -17.62 -13.03
N GLY A 95 12.74 -17.38 -13.60
CA GLY A 95 13.78 -16.52 -13.00
C GLY A 95 14.50 -17.13 -11.80
N THR A 96 14.43 -18.46 -11.59
CA THR A 96 15.22 -19.13 -10.58
C THR A 96 16.70 -19.21 -10.95
N THR A 97 17.58 -19.11 -9.92
CA THR A 97 19.02 -19.34 -10.08
C THR A 97 19.44 -20.80 -9.85
N MET A 98 18.50 -21.65 -9.44
CA MET A 98 18.77 -23.09 -9.31
C MET A 98 18.82 -23.74 -10.70
N PRO A 99 19.93 -24.41 -11.08
CA PRO A 99 20.00 -25.12 -12.35
C PRO A 99 19.11 -26.36 -12.35
N ASP A 100 18.62 -26.76 -13.52
CA ASP A 100 18.04 -28.08 -13.72
C ASP A 100 19.18 -29.13 -13.79
N VAL A 101 19.42 -29.82 -12.68
CA VAL A 101 20.42 -30.89 -12.59
C VAL A 101 19.92 -32.20 -13.18
N LEU A 102 18.65 -32.28 -13.58
CA LEU A 102 18.01 -33.44 -14.18
C LEU A 102 17.73 -33.23 -15.68
N ALA A 103 18.17 -32.14 -16.27
CA ALA A 103 17.83 -31.70 -17.63
C ALA A 103 18.01 -32.81 -18.72
N GLY A 104 19.07 -33.63 -18.60
CA GLY A 104 19.36 -34.71 -19.57
C GLY A 104 18.66 -36.05 -19.31
N LYS A 105 17.70 -36.09 -18.36
CA LYS A 105 17.00 -37.32 -17.97
C LYS A 105 15.58 -37.37 -18.55
N ASP A 106 15.07 -38.57 -18.73
CA ASP A 106 13.67 -38.74 -19.12
C ASP A 106 12.71 -38.39 -17.98
N GLN A 107 11.44 -38.24 -18.33
CA GLN A 107 10.42 -37.75 -17.37
C GLN A 107 10.17 -38.69 -16.20
N LYS A 108 10.29 -40.01 -16.42
CA LYS A 108 10.12 -41.03 -15.37
C LYS A 108 11.27 -40.94 -14.37
N GLU A 109 12.51 -40.95 -14.88
CA GLU A 109 13.73 -40.82 -14.07
C GLU A 109 13.76 -39.51 -13.28
N LYS A 110 13.35 -38.38 -13.90
CA LYS A 110 13.19 -37.08 -13.24
C LYS A 110 12.21 -37.17 -12.05
N SER A 111 11.06 -37.82 -12.26
CA SER A 111 10.05 -37.96 -11.21
C SER A 111 10.54 -38.80 -10.04
N GLU A 112 11.13 -39.99 -10.31
CA GLU A 112 11.63 -40.88 -9.28
C GLU A 112 12.74 -40.23 -8.43
N ILE A 113 13.66 -39.53 -9.05
CA ILE A 113 14.73 -38.79 -8.38
C ILE A 113 14.17 -37.65 -7.55
N ALA A 114 13.30 -36.82 -8.14
CA ALA A 114 12.71 -35.69 -7.44
C ALA A 114 11.90 -36.12 -6.21
N GLN A 115 11.10 -37.18 -6.35
CA GLN A 115 10.36 -37.78 -5.23
C GLN A 115 11.30 -38.20 -4.11
N SER A 116 12.36 -38.96 -4.42
CA SER A 116 13.31 -39.46 -3.43
C SER A 116 14.04 -38.32 -2.71
N ILE A 117 14.51 -37.29 -3.45
CA ILE A 117 15.13 -36.10 -2.85
C ILE A 117 14.11 -35.34 -1.98
N THR A 118 12.86 -35.25 -2.39
CA THR A 118 11.81 -34.63 -1.58
C THR A 118 11.65 -35.34 -0.25
N HIS A 119 11.55 -36.68 -0.23
CA HIS A 119 11.48 -37.45 1.02
C HIS A 119 12.74 -37.28 1.89
N PHE A 120 13.93 -37.20 1.28
CA PHE A 120 15.14 -36.84 2.02
C PHE A 120 15.05 -35.48 2.69
N LEU A 121 14.64 -34.46 1.94
CA LEU A 121 14.53 -33.10 2.47
C LEU A 121 13.44 -32.95 3.55
N LEU A 122 12.34 -33.69 3.43
CA LEU A 122 11.30 -33.74 4.46
C LEU A 122 11.75 -34.46 5.74
N SER A 123 12.73 -35.38 5.63
CA SER A 123 13.29 -36.08 6.80
C SER A 123 14.25 -35.21 7.62
N LEU A 124 14.64 -34.02 7.18
CA LEU A 124 15.62 -33.12 7.83
C LEU A 124 15.04 -32.26 8.96
N GLY A 125 13.79 -32.44 9.31
CA GLY A 125 13.14 -31.66 10.38
C GLY A 125 11.64 -31.92 10.44
N GLU A 126 10.92 -30.99 11.02
CA GLU A 126 9.46 -31.06 11.07
C GLU A 126 8.86 -30.95 9.66
N ASN A 127 7.83 -31.76 9.41
CA ASN A 127 7.04 -31.77 8.18
C ASN A 127 5.58 -31.41 8.52
N ASP A 128 5.40 -30.20 9.05
CA ASP A 128 4.12 -29.65 9.53
C ASP A 128 3.54 -28.60 8.58
N PHE A 129 3.93 -28.62 7.31
CA PHE A 129 3.37 -27.68 6.33
C PHE A 129 1.86 -27.85 6.24
N ALA A 130 1.14 -26.78 6.47
CA ALA A 130 -0.32 -26.72 6.33
C ALA A 130 -0.70 -25.46 5.56
N PRO A 131 -1.38 -25.57 4.42
CA PRO A 131 -1.93 -24.42 3.72
C PRO A 131 -2.97 -23.74 4.58
N GLN A 132 -3.13 -22.42 4.39
CA GLN A 132 -4.08 -21.60 5.12
C GLN A 132 -4.84 -20.72 4.14
N LEU A 133 -6.15 -20.59 4.35
CA LEU A 133 -6.94 -19.67 3.55
C LEU A 133 -6.59 -18.23 3.92
N PRO A 134 -6.24 -17.38 2.92
CA PRO A 134 -6.00 -15.97 3.17
C PRO A 134 -7.30 -15.22 3.50
N ASP A 135 -7.23 -14.26 4.41
CA ASP A 135 -8.30 -13.32 4.64
C ASP A 135 -8.38 -12.33 3.47
N ARG A 136 -9.48 -12.42 2.71
CA ARG A 136 -9.70 -11.58 1.51
C ARG A 136 -9.87 -10.10 1.85
N VAL A 137 -10.35 -9.77 3.04
CA VAL A 137 -10.49 -8.38 3.49
C VAL A 137 -9.11 -7.79 3.81
N ALA A 138 -8.28 -8.54 4.54
CA ALA A 138 -6.90 -8.15 4.82
C ALA A 138 -6.05 -8.07 3.54
N ALA A 139 -6.34 -8.89 2.52
CA ALA A 139 -5.63 -8.88 1.24
C ALA A 139 -5.74 -7.53 0.50
N ASN A 140 -6.84 -6.80 0.63
CA ASN A 140 -7.00 -5.47 0.01
C ASN A 140 -6.02 -4.45 0.60
N GLU A 141 -5.85 -4.45 1.93
CA GLU A 141 -4.82 -3.62 2.57
C GLU A 141 -3.41 -4.11 2.22
N GLY A 142 -3.22 -5.42 2.11
CA GLY A 142 -1.97 -6.03 1.67
C GLY A 142 -1.56 -5.61 0.27
N GLU A 143 -2.50 -5.45 -0.65
CA GLU A 143 -2.27 -4.93 -2.00
C GLU A 143 -1.73 -3.50 -1.96
N ARG A 144 -2.40 -2.63 -1.21
CA ARG A 144 -1.97 -1.25 -1.02
C ARG A 144 -0.55 -1.17 -0.43
N LEU A 145 -0.28 -1.96 0.61
CA LEU A 145 1.03 -2.02 1.27
C LEU A 145 2.12 -2.58 0.34
N PHE A 146 1.83 -3.61 -0.45
CA PHE A 146 2.76 -4.16 -1.43
C PHE A 146 3.25 -3.09 -2.42
N HIS A 147 2.34 -2.24 -2.90
CA HIS A 147 2.68 -1.17 -3.82
C HIS A 147 3.43 -0.02 -3.13
N MET A 148 3.11 0.29 -1.89
CA MET A 148 3.59 1.50 -1.20
C MET A 148 4.89 1.28 -0.40
N ARG A 149 5.12 0.07 0.16
CA ARG A 149 6.27 -0.18 1.05
C ARG A 149 7.59 -0.47 0.35
N GLY A 150 7.61 -0.53 -0.99
CA GLY A 150 8.82 -0.71 -1.79
C GLY A 150 8.99 -2.09 -2.42
N CYS A 151 8.05 -3.03 -2.26
CA CYS A 151 8.11 -4.35 -2.90
C CYS A 151 8.21 -4.24 -4.43
N ILE A 152 7.54 -3.22 -5.00
CA ILE A 152 7.53 -2.95 -6.44
C ILE A 152 8.88 -2.48 -7.00
N ALA A 153 9.86 -2.17 -6.18
CA ALA A 153 11.22 -1.86 -6.67
C ALA A 153 11.83 -3.06 -7.40
N CYS A 154 11.56 -4.28 -6.89
CA CYS A 154 12.08 -5.52 -7.46
C CYS A 154 10.99 -6.38 -8.13
N HIS A 155 9.75 -6.33 -7.64
CA HIS A 155 8.61 -7.04 -8.19
C HIS A 155 7.75 -6.11 -9.05
N SER A 156 7.05 -6.68 -10.04
CA SER A 156 6.22 -5.87 -10.92
C SER A 156 5.04 -5.25 -10.14
N PRO A 157 4.80 -3.94 -10.29
CA PRO A 157 3.51 -3.38 -9.89
C PRO A 157 2.39 -4.02 -10.71
N ARG A 158 1.17 -4.02 -10.16
CA ARG A 158 0.00 -4.61 -10.81
C ARG A 158 -1.08 -3.55 -11.03
N ASP A 159 -1.79 -3.68 -12.15
CA ASP A 159 -2.94 -2.84 -12.43
C ASP A 159 -4.19 -3.29 -11.63
N ALA A 160 -5.31 -2.58 -11.82
CA ALA A 160 -6.58 -2.89 -11.16
C ALA A 160 -7.13 -4.31 -11.47
N ASN A 161 -6.67 -4.94 -12.56
CA ASN A 161 -7.02 -6.31 -12.94
C ASN A 161 -6.02 -7.34 -12.39
N GLY A 162 -5.00 -6.90 -11.66
CA GLY A 162 -3.94 -7.74 -11.11
C GLY A 162 -2.86 -8.15 -12.12
N MET A 163 -2.83 -7.53 -13.32
CA MET A 163 -1.84 -7.80 -14.36
C MET A 163 -0.52 -7.10 -14.06
N GLU A 164 0.59 -7.80 -14.26
CA GLU A 164 1.93 -7.26 -14.04
C GLU A 164 2.30 -6.25 -15.14
N LEU A 165 2.69 -5.03 -14.73
CA LEU A 165 2.96 -3.90 -15.62
C LEU A 165 4.41 -3.85 -16.14
N MET A 166 5.36 -4.53 -15.48
CA MET A 166 6.80 -4.39 -15.71
C MET A 166 7.54 -5.73 -15.62
N LYS A 167 7.10 -6.75 -16.35
CA LYS A 167 7.68 -8.11 -16.31
C LYS A 167 9.16 -8.15 -16.69
N ASP A 168 9.56 -7.42 -17.73
CA ASP A 168 10.92 -7.48 -18.30
C ASP A 168 12.02 -6.94 -17.36
N THR A 169 11.65 -6.12 -16.37
CA THR A 169 12.59 -5.49 -15.43
C THR A 169 12.37 -5.96 -13.99
N SER A 170 11.45 -6.85 -13.76
CA SER A 170 11.02 -7.28 -12.42
C SER A 170 11.23 -8.78 -12.21
N VAL A 171 11.63 -9.17 -11.01
CA VAL A 171 11.73 -10.60 -10.65
C VAL A 171 10.31 -11.16 -10.45
N PRO A 172 9.92 -12.20 -11.20
CA PRO A 172 8.58 -12.77 -11.08
C PRO A 172 8.36 -13.43 -9.72
N LEU A 173 7.16 -13.22 -9.15
CA LEU A 173 6.77 -13.85 -7.89
C LEU A 173 6.45 -15.34 -8.06
N GLY A 174 5.97 -15.73 -9.25
CA GLY A 174 5.49 -17.08 -9.51
C GLY A 174 4.20 -17.38 -8.72
N GLU A 175 3.87 -18.67 -8.62
CA GLU A 175 2.67 -19.15 -7.96
C GLU A 175 2.90 -19.35 -6.45
N LEU A 176 3.00 -18.25 -5.71
CA LEU A 176 3.32 -18.27 -4.25
C LEU A 176 2.32 -19.12 -3.45
N HIS A 177 1.04 -19.12 -3.85
CA HIS A 177 -0.02 -19.91 -3.19
C HIS A 177 0.18 -21.43 -3.29
N LYS A 178 0.90 -21.90 -4.32
CA LYS A 178 1.28 -23.31 -4.44
C LYS A 178 2.51 -23.65 -3.60
N LYS A 179 3.32 -22.65 -3.25
CA LYS A 179 4.62 -22.81 -2.60
C LYS A 179 4.58 -22.65 -1.10
N TYR A 180 3.91 -21.60 -0.60
CA TYR A 180 3.96 -21.17 0.79
C TYR A 180 2.61 -21.34 1.48
N SER A 181 2.65 -21.58 2.80
CA SER A 181 1.52 -21.32 3.71
C SER A 181 1.55 -19.87 4.20
N GLY A 182 0.45 -19.39 4.79
CA GLY A 182 0.40 -18.07 5.44
C GLY A 182 1.49 -17.91 6.49
N LYS A 183 1.63 -18.88 7.39
CA LYS A 183 2.66 -18.91 8.45
C LYS A 183 4.08 -18.86 7.87
N SER A 184 4.38 -19.66 6.85
CA SER A 184 5.73 -19.74 6.29
C SER A 184 6.12 -18.52 5.46
N LEU A 185 5.19 -17.93 4.71
CA LEU A 185 5.44 -16.70 3.96
C LEU A 185 5.61 -15.50 4.89
N ALA A 186 4.75 -15.35 5.92
CA ALA A 186 4.89 -14.29 6.90
C ALA A 186 6.25 -14.35 7.61
N LYS A 187 6.68 -15.54 8.08
CA LYS A 187 7.99 -15.74 8.67
C LYS A 187 9.14 -15.36 7.71
N PHE A 188 9.01 -15.72 6.43
CA PHE A 188 9.98 -15.35 5.40
C PHE A 188 10.03 -13.84 5.17
N LEU A 189 8.88 -13.16 5.09
CA LEU A 189 8.83 -11.69 4.89
C LEU A 189 9.40 -10.92 6.08
N MET A 190 9.23 -11.43 7.31
CA MET A 190 9.81 -10.82 8.52
C MET A 190 11.35 -10.93 8.56
N ASN A 191 11.93 -12.04 8.11
CA ASN A 191 13.37 -12.22 8.10
C ASN A 191 13.82 -13.12 6.92
N PRO A 192 13.92 -12.57 5.71
CA PRO A 192 14.32 -13.36 4.53
C PRO A 192 15.72 -13.97 4.63
N HIS A 193 16.65 -13.27 5.28
CA HIS A 193 18.05 -13.68 5.39
C HIS A 193 18.26 -14.87 6.34
N SER A 194 17.32 -15.17 7.23
CA SER A 194 17.38 -16.40 8.06
C SER A 194 17.40 -17.67 7.19
N VAL A 195 16.73 -17.63 6.03
CA VAL A 195 16.66 -18.74 5.07
C VAL A 195 17.62 -18.54 3.89
N ARG A 196 17.82 -17.30 3.47
CA ARG A 196 18.63 -16.90 2.31
C ARG A 196 19.66 -15.85 2.71
N PRO A 197 20.79 -16.23 3.34
CA PRO A 197 21.75 -15.27 3.92
C PRO A 197 22.27 -14.23 2.92
N SER A 198 22.53 -14.61 1.69
CA SER A 198 22.91 -13.67 0.60
C SER A 198 21.78 -13.41 -0.41
N GLY A 199 20.53 -13.58 0.01
CA GLY A 199 19.36 -13.38 -0.83
C GLY A 199 19.13 -11.90 -1.17
N ARG A 200 18.62 -11.64 -2.38
CA ARG A 200 18.30 -10.28 -2.83
C ARG A 200 16.95 -9.77 -2.33
N MET A 201 16.15 -10.60 -1.66
CA MET A 201 14.95 -10.17 -0.95
C MET A 201 15.36 -9.58 0.41
N PRO A 202 15.17 -8.28 0.63
CA PRO A 202 15.58 -7.62 1.86
C PRO A 202 14.57 -7.80 3.00
N ASN A 203 15.00 -7.51 4.21
CA ASN A 203 14.12 -7.21 5.32
C ASN A 203 13.66 -5.74 5.22
N LEU A 204 12.36 -5.49 5.29
CA LEU A 204 11.76 -4.15 5.27
C LEU A 204 11.34 -3.66 6.67
N GLU A 205 11.61 -4.45 7.72
CA GLU A 205 11.24 -4.15 9.10
C GLU A 205 9.76 -3.74 9.26
N LEU A 206 8.90 -4.48 8.58
CA LEU A 206 7.47 -4.21 8.60
C LEU A 206 6.84 -4.64 9.91
N PRO A 207 5.88 -3.88 10.45
CA PRO A 207 5.05 -4.33 11.57
C PRO A 207 4.32 -5.64 11.24
N ALA A 208 4.13 -6.50 12.23
CA ALA A 208 3.50 -7.82 12.04
C ALA A 208 2.15 -7.76 11.31
N LYS A 209 1.32 -6.73 11.57
CA LYS A 209 0.04 -6.53 10.88
C LYS A 209 0.21 -6.24 9.38
N GLU A 210 1.24 -5.48 9.00
CA GLU A 210 1.53 -5.20 7.58
C GLU A 210 2.04 -6.47 6.88
N VAL A 211 2.89 -7.25 7.56
CA VAL A 211 3.35 -8.55 7.06
C VAL A 211 2.18 -9.51 6.85
N GLU A 212 1.24 -9.58 7.80
CA GLU A 212 0.03 -10.39 7.70
C GLU A 212 -0.82 -9.96 6.50
N ALA A 213 -1.09 -8.66 6.34
CA ALA A 213 -1.87 -8.14 5.24
C ALA A 213 -1.22 -8.45 3.87
N ILE A 214 0.09 -8.18 3.73
CA ILE A 214 0.84 -8.49 2.50
C ILE A 214 0.85 -10.00 2.22
N THR A 215 0.98 -10.83 3.25
CA THR A 215 0.92 -12.30 3.12
C THR A 215 -0.43 -12.73 2.57
N ASN A 216 -1.54 -12.20 3.10
CA ASN A 216 -2.89 -12.49 2.60
C ASN A 216 -3.06 -12.06 1.14
N TYR A 217 -2.53 -10.89 0.76
CA TYR A 217 -2.54 -10.44 -0.63
C TYR A 217 -1.75 -11.38 -1.56
N LEU A 218 -0.53 -11.74 -1.19
CA LEU A 218 0.34 -12.58 -2.01
C LEU A 218 -0.21 -14.01 -2.17
N LEU A 219 -0.93 -14.51 -1.17
CA LEU A 219 -1.54 -15.83 -1.18
C LEU A 219 -3.03 -15.84 -1.58
N ARG A 220 -3.59 -14.71 -2.05
CA ARG A 220 -5.02 -14.57 -2.34
C ARG A 220 -5.60 -15.59 -3.33
N ALA A 221 -4.76 -16.24 -4.13
CA ALA A 221 -5.15 -17.31 -5.04
C ALA A 221 -5.19 -18.71 -4.39
N THR A 222 -4.88 -18.82 -3.09
CA THR A 222 -4.97 -20.10 -2.37
C THR A 222 -6.41 -20.56 -2.34
N GLN A 223 -6.63 -21.80 -2.77
CA GLN A 223 -7.89 -22.49 -2.65
C GLN A 223 -7.72 -23.64 -1.64
N MET A 224 -8.70 -23.80 -0.77
CA MET A 224 -8.71 -24.84 0.24
C MET A 224 -10.06 -25.55 0.26
N PRO A 225 -10.09 -26.83 0.67
CA PRO A 225 -11.33 -27.48 0.98
C PRO A 225 -12.07 -26.68 2.06
N GLY A 226 -13.37 -26.72 2.00
CA GLY A 226 -14.24 -26.05 2.95
C GLY A 226 -15.68 -26.21 2.55
N HIS A 227 -16.57 -25.95 3.49
CA HIS A 227 -17.99 -26.19 3.29
C HIS A 227 -18.72 -24.91 2.86
N LEU A 228 -18.39 -23.75 3.49
CA LEU A 228 -18.96 -22.46 3.14
C LEU A 228 -17.92 -21.35 3.21
N ASN A 229 -17.94 -20.44 2.25
CA ASN A 229 -17.31 -19.14 2.42
C ASN A 229 -18.18 -18.28 3.34
N TYR A 230 -17.56 -17.45 4.16
CA TYR A 230 -18.26 -16.39 4.86
C TYR A 230 -17.56 -15.06 4.72
N THR A 231 -18.33 -13.97 4.80
CA THR A 231 -17.84 -12.62 4.99
C THR A 231 -18.58 -12.00 6.15
N LEU A 232 -17.83 -11.52 7.15
CA LEU A 232 -18.35 -10.89 8.36
C LEU A 232 -18.28 -9.38 8.22
N TYR A 233 -19.36 -8.71 8.59
CA TYR A 233 -19.53 -7.26 8.49
C TYR A 233 -19.84 -6.66 9.86
N GLN A 234 -19.37 -5.43 10.07
CA GLN A 234 -19.71 -4.59 11.22
C GLN A 234 -20.05 -3.18 10.80
N GLY A 235 -20.78 -2.47 11.66
CA GLY A 235 -21.26 -1.11 11.42
C GLY A 235 -22.75 -1.01 11.66
N SER A 236 -23.40 -0.07 11.01
CA SER A 236 -24.86 0.13 11.08
C SER A 236 -25.61 -0.94 10.26
N ILE A 237 -25.46 -2.20 10.66
CA ILE A 237 -25.92 -3.36 9.88
C ILE A 237 -27.43 -3.37 9.56
N TRP A 238 -28.26 -2.65 10.30
CA TRP A 238 -29.67 -2.44 10.00
C TRP A 238 -29.95 -1.64 8.74
N GLU A 239 -28.92 -0.93 8.22
CA GLU A 239 -28.98 -0.22 6.92
C GLU A 239 -28.77 -1.16 5.73
N GLY A 240 -28.38 -2.41 5.98
CA GLY A 240 -28.10 -3.42 4.98
C GLY A 240 -26.63 -3.51 4.57
N ILE A 241 -26.23 -4.71 4.12
CA ILE A 241 -24.88 -4.96 3.58
C ILE A 241 -24.78 -4.27 2.21
N GLY A 242 -23.67 -3.56 1.99
CA GLY A 242 -23.41 -2.79 0.77
C GLY A 242 -23.64 -1.29 0.94
N THR A 243 -24.05 -0.85 2.13
CA THR A 243 -24.07 0.57 2.49
C THR A 243 -22.68 0.99 3.03
N ASP A 244 -22.33 2.28 2.92
CA ASP A 244 -21.02 2.79 3.35
C ASP A 244 -20.77 2.66 4.87
N GLY A 245 -21.85 2.55 5.67
CA GLY A 245 -21.80 2.34 7.12
C GLY A 245 -21.47 0.91 7.55
N VAL A 246 -21.46 -0.07 6.63
CA VAL A 246 -21.29 -1.50 6.92
C VAL A 246 -20.04 -2.03 6.25
N LYS A 247 -19.01 -2.34 7.04
CA LYS A 247 -17.69 -2.76 6.52
C LYS A 247 -17.46 -4.25 6.69
N ALA A 248 -16.94 -4.90 5.66
CA ALA A 248 -16.37 -6.22 5.80
C ALA A 248 -15.14 -6.15 6.70
N ILE A 249 -15.08 -6.99 7.73
CA ILE A 249 -13.99 -7.01 8.72
C ILE A 249 -13.20 -8.30 8.71
N ARG A 250 -13.78 -9.38 8.18
CA ARG A 250 -13.13 -10.70 8.08
C ARG A 250 -13.85 -11.57 7.05
N ALA A 251 -13.09 -12.41 6.35
CA ALA A 251 -13.63 -13.42 5.46
C ALA A 251 -12.85 -14.74 5.63
N GLY A 252 -13.50 -15.86 5.35
CA GLY A 252 -12.90 -17.18 5.50
C GLY A 252 -13.83 -18.31 5.12
N HIS A 253 -13.52 -19.51 5.60
CA HIS A 253 -14.35 -20.70 5.47
C HIS A 253 -14.93 -21.13 6.84
N VAL A 254 -16.08 -21.77 6.82
CA VAL A 254 -16.71 -22.44 7.97
C VAL A 254 -17.32 -23.77 7.53
N ASP A 255 -17.49 -24.68 8.48
CA ASP A 255 -18.00 -26.03 8.19
C ASP A 255 -19.50 -26.05 7.94
N ASP A 256 -20.22 -25.17 8.59
CA ASP A 256 -21.68 -25.08 8.49
C ASP A 256 -22.18 -23.65 8.80
N PHE A 257 -23.48 -23.46 8.89
CA PHE A 257 -24.12 -22.18 9.19
C PHE A 257 -24.08 -21.79 10.69
N ALA A 258 -23.47 -22.59 11.57
CA ALA A 258 -23.49 -22.32 13.00
C ALA A 258 -22.66 -21.08 13.38
N LEU A 259 -23.28 -20.13 14.06
CA LEU A 259 -22.63 -18.86 14.47
C LEU A 259 -21.37 -19.05 15.35
N LYS A 260 -21.29 -20.17 16.10
CA LYS A 260 -20.11 -20.50 16.92
C LYS A 260 -18.82 -20.60 16.09
N ASN A 261 -18.92 -21.01 14.84
CA ASN A 261 -17.80 -21.17 13.92
C ASN A 261 -17.18 -19.83 13.50
N LEU A 262 -17.88 -18.71 13.71
CA LEU A 262 -17.37 -17.36 13.45
C LEU A 262 -16.50 -16.82 14.60
N GLY A 263 -16.36 -17.55 15.72
CA GLY A 263 -15.60 -17.13 16.90
C GLY A 263 -16.26 -15.97 17.67
N LYS A 264 -15.47 -15.28 18.51
CA LYS A 264 -15.99 -14.15 19.29
C LYS A 264 -16.19 -12.92 18.41
N ILE A 265 -17.42 -12.42 18.36
CA ILE A 265 -17.79 -11.19 17.67
C ILE A 265 -18.42 -10.24 18.67
N ARG A 266 -18.00 -8.97 18.63
CA ARG A 266 -18.53 -7.93 19.52
C ARG A 266 -19.82 -7.33 18.94
N ARG A 267 -20.92 -7.37 19.71
CA ARG A 267 -22.21 -6.71 19.42
C ARG A 267 -22.75 -6.92 17.98
N GLN A 268 -23.32 -5.89 17.39
CA GLN A 268 -24.00 -5.93 16.09
C GLN A 268 -23.07 -6.32 14.94
N TYR A 269 -23.50 -7.30 14.16
CA TYR A 269 -22.74 -7.78 12.98
C TYR A 269 -23.70 -8.40 11.96
N ALA A 270 -23.25 -8.46 10.73
CA ALA A 270 -23.89 -9.27 9.70
C ALA A 270 -22.90 -10.30 9.16
N VAL A 271 -23.39 -11.43 8.71
CA VAL A 271 -22.60 -12.43 8.00
C VAL A 271 -23.31 -12.84 6.73
N VAL A 272 -22.52 -12.96 5.65
CA VAL A 272 -22.96 -13.56 4.39
C VAL A 272 -22.23 -14.86 4.22
N TYR A 273 -23.00 -15.94 4.10
CA TYR A 273 -22.48 -17.26 3.72
C TYR A 273 -22.71 -17.47 2.21
N ASP A 274 -21.72 -18.01 1.54
CA ASP A 274 -21.74 -18.31 0.11
C ASP A 274 -21.09 -19.67 -0.14
N GLY A 275 -21.80 -20.53 -0.91
CA GLY A 275 -21.29 -21.87 -1.19
C GLY A 275 -22.19 -22.63 -2.13
N TRP A 276 -22.05 -23.95 -2.08
CA TRP A 276 -22.81 -24.91 -2.87
C TRP A 276 -23.40 -25.95 -1.94
N LEU A 277 -24.67 -26.29 -2.18
CA LEU A 277 -25.42 -27.30 -1.47
C LEU A 277 -25.61 -28.51 -2.37
N ASP A 278 -25.18 -29.70 -1.96
CA ASP A 278 -25.42 -30.95 -2.66
C ASP A 278 -26.82 -31.46 -2.37
N ILE A 279 -27.59 -31.64 -3.42
CA ILE A 279 -28.95 -32.23 -3.39
C ILE A 279 -28.82 -33.69 -3.85
N PRO A 280 -28.92 -34.65 -2.93
CA PRO A 280 -28.66 -36.06 -3.25
C PRO A 280 -29.72 -36.69 -4.19
N LYS A 281 -30.95 -36.21 -4.15
CA LYS A 281 -32.09 -36.70 -4.93
C LYS A 281 -32.95 -35.55 -5.42
N ALA A 282 -33.31 -35.54 -6.69
CA ALA A 282 -34.26 -34.56 -7.21
C ALA A 282 -35.62 -34.67 -6.51
N GLY A 283 -36.27 -33.56 -6.26
CA GLY A 283 -37.59 -33.52 -5.62
C GLY A 283 -37.86 -32.19 -4.93
N SER A 284 -38.96 -32.13 -4.22
CA SER A 284 -39.42 -30.97 -3.48
C SER A 284 -38.74 -30.88 -2.11
N TYR A 285 -38.18 -29.71 -1.82
CA TYR A 285 -37.46 -29.42 -0.56
C TYR A 285 -38.01 -28.16 0.07
N THR A 286 -38.19 -28.20 1.39
CA THR A 286 -38.63 -27.07 2.21
C THR A 286 -37.43 -26.58 3.06
N PHE A 287 -37.07 -25.32 2.89
CA PHE A 287 -36.09 -24.61 3.72
C PHE A 287 -36.81 -23.92 4.87
N HIS A 288 -36.31 -24.11 6.09
CA HIS A 288 -36.74 -23.43 7.30
C HIS A 288 -35.60 -22.52 7.76
N LEU A 289 -35.82 -21.23 7.75
CA LEU A 289 -34.80 -20.20 8.09
C LEU A 289 -35.27 -19.38 9.29
N THR A 290 -34.56 -19.50 10.42
CA THR A 290 -34.85 -18.69 11.64
C THR A 290 -33.79 -17.62 11.78
N LEU A 291 -34.18 -16.35 11.84
CA LEU A 291 -33.28 -15.20 11.94
C LEU A 291 -33.96 -13.92 12.43
N ASN A 292 -33.13 -12.93 12.85
CA ASN A 292 -33.59 -11.58 13.18
C ASN A 292 -33.70 -10.65 11.96
N GLY A 293 -32.93 -10.93 10.92
CA GLY A 293 -32.90 -10.26 9.63
C GLY A 293 -31.94 -10.97 8.70
N GLY A 294 -32.20 -10.92 7.42
CA GLY A 294 -31.38 -11.58 6.41
C GLY A 294 -32.15 -12.21 5.28
N SER A 295 -31.52 -13.09 4.51
CA SER A 295 -32.10 -13.68 3.32
C SER A 295 -31.53 -15.06 3.00
N LEU A 296 -32.27 -15.83 2.19
CA LEU A 296 -31.81 -17.05 1.54
C LEU A 296 -32.03 -16.94 0.03
N ALA A 297 -30.99 -17.23 -0.73
CA ALA A 297 -31.07 -17.36 -2.18
C ALA A 297 -30.50 -18.71 -2.64
N ILE A 298 -31.15 -19.31 -3.63
CA ILE A 298 -30.72 -20.54 -4.30
C ILE A 298 -30.59 -20.26 -5.80
N ASN A 299 -29.46 -20.62 -6.38
CA ASN A 299 -29.13 -20.38 -7.80
C ASN A 299 -29.35 -18.92 -8.25
N GLY A 300 -29.03 -17.96 -7.37
CA GLY A 300 -29.19 -16.53 -7.62
C GLY A 300 -30.62 -15.99 -7.43
N LYS A 301 -31.62 -16.84 -7.21
CA LYS A 301 -32.98 -16.41 -6.92
C LYS A 301 -33.18 -16.25 -5.41
N GLN A 302 -33.50 -15.03 -4.95
CA GLN A 302 -33.89 -14.80 -3.56
C GLN A 302 -35.22 -15.45 -3.27
N LEU A 303 -35.29 -16.32 -2.27
CA LEU A 303 -36.43 -17.10 -1.90
C LEU A 303 -37.09 -16.62 -0.62
N LEU A 304 -36.28 -16.23 0.36
CA LEU A 304 -36.71 -15.71 1.66
C LEU A 304 -35.95 -14.43 1.96
N SER A 305 -36.63 -13.47 2.55
CA SER A 305 -36.02 -12.22 3.02
C SER A 305 -36.76 -11.68 4.21
N LEU A 306 -36.00 -11.13 5.17
CA LEU A 306 -36.47 -10.42 6.34
C LEU A 306 -35.61 -9.20 6.57
N GLU A 307 -36.21 -8.01 6.48
CA GLU A 307 -35.46 -6.76 6.68
C GLU A 307 -34.87 -6.70 8.10
N PRO A 308 -33.62 -6.31 8.26
CA PRO A 308 -32.99 -6.17 9.58
C PRO A 308 -33.70 -5.10 10.41
N SER A 309 -33.91 -5.38 11.70
CA SER A 309 -34.54 -4.46 12.65
C SER A 309 -33.89 -4.59 14.02
N GLN A 310 -33.66 -3.47 14.71
CA GLN A 310 -33.07 -3.46 16.06
C GLN A 310 -33.90 -4.13 17.13
N LEU A 311 -35.21 -4.20 16.94
CA LEU A 311 -36.16 -4.65 17.95
C LEU A 311 -36.87 -5.96 17.58
N ARG A 312 -36.47 -6.61 16.48
CA ARG A 312 -37.18 -7.81 16.03
C ARG A 312 -36.64 -9.07 16.70
N ALA A 313 -37.57 -9.83 17.31
CA ALA A 313 -37.31 -11.18 17.76
C ALA A 313 -37.03 -12.13 16.57
N PRO A 314 -36.27 -13.23 16.77
CA PRO A 314 -36.03 -14.22 15.73
C PRO A 314 -37.35 -14.77 15.17
N THR A 315 -37.49 -14.75 13.88
CA THR A 315 -38.68 -15.21 13.12
C THR A 315 -38.32 -16.37 12.25
N GLU A 316 -39.17 -17.41 12.20
CA GLU A 316 -39.04 -18.53 11.26
C GLU A 316 -39.74 -18.18 9.96
N LEU A 317 -39.01 -18.28 8.86
CA LEU A 317 -39.48 -18.20 7.49
C LEU A 317 -39.33 -19.58 6.83
N LYS A 318 -40.24 -19.95 5.92
CA LYS A 318 -40.17 -21.20 5.17
C LYS A 318 -40.52 -21.02 3.70
N THR A 319 -39.88 -21.80 2.86
CA THR A 319 -40.19 -21.87 1.42
C THR A 319 -39.93 -23.27 0.90
N THR A 320 -40.76 -23.70 -0.05
CA THR A 320 -40.66 -25.01 -0.72
C THR A 320 -40.36 -24.78 -2.20
N LEU A 321 -39.38 -25.52 -2.74
CA LEU A 321 -39.05 -25.49 -4.16
C LEU A 321 -38.57 -26.87 -4.64
N ASP A 322 -38.72 -27.11 -5.91
CA ASP A 322 -38.22 -28.32 -6.58
C ASP A 322 -36.75 -28.11 -6.97
N LEU A 323 -35.88 -28.99 -6.48
CA LEU A 323 -34.45 -28.98 -6.76
C LEU A 323 -34.04 -30.20 -7.58
N LYS A 324 -33.13 -29.97 -8.52
CA LYS A 324 -32.46 -31.03 -9.27
C LYS A 324 -31.37 -31.67 -8.41
N LYS A 325 -31.04 -32.95 -8.63
CA LYS A 325 -29.89 -33.62 -8.03
C LYS A 325 -28.60 -32.89 -8.39
N GLY A 326 -27.67 -32.83 -7.42
CA GLY A 326 -26.32 -32.25 -7.53
C GLY A 326 -26.20 -30.87 -6.91
N TRP A 327 -25.06 -30.22 -7.18
CA TRP A 327 -24.67 -28.97 -6.51
C TRP A 327 -25.53 -27.77 -6.94
N GLN A 328 -26.14 -27.12 -5.95
CA GLN A 328 -26.96 -25.90 -6.10
C GLN A 328 -26.24 -24.75 -5.42
N LYS A 329 -26.13 -23.60 -6.09
CA LYS A 329 -25.53 -22.40 -5.47
C LYS A 329 -26.41 -21.91 -4.32
N ILE A 330 -25.85 -21.74 -3.12
CA ILE A 330 -26.55 -21.23 -1.94
C ILE A 330 -25.88 -19.94 -1.43
N ASN A 331 -26.70 -18.95 -1.11
CA ASN A 331 -26.28 -17.71 -0.45
C ASN A 331 -27.23 -17.40 0.70
N VAL A 332 -26.68 -17.12 1.88
CA VAL A 332 -27.46 -16.83 3.08
C VAL A 332 -26.87 -15.62 3.77
N SER A 333 -27.69 -14.61 4.04
CA SER A 333 -27.30 -13.48 4.89
C SER A 333 -28.00 -13.57 6.26
N TYR A 334 -27.29 -13.15 7.31
CA TYR A 334 -27.82 -13.03 8.66
C TYR A 334 -27.35 -11.72 9.29
N TYR A 335 -28.29 -11.01 9.90
CA TYR A 335 -28.05 -9.75 10.60
C TYR A 335 -28.34 -9.93 12.09
N HIS A 336 -27.31 -9.79 12.92
CA HIS A 336 -27.43 -9.79 14.38
C HIS A 336 -27.57 -8.36 14.88
N THR A 337 -28.80 -7.93 15.12
CA THR A 337 -29.12 -6.54 15.48
C THR A 337 -29.48 -6.36 16.98
N GLY A 338 -29.74 -7.43 17.72
CA GLY A 338 -30.17 -7.43 19.12
C GLY A 338 -29.33 -8.31 20.04
N ASP A 339 -29.85 -8.58 21.23
CA ASP A 339 -29.18 -9.43 22.23
C ASP A 339 -29.47 -10.93 22.02
N ASP A 340 -30.59 -11.28 21.41
CA ASP A 340 -31.00 -12.66 21.13
C ASP A 340 -30.35 -13.17 19.84
N LYS A 341 -29.42 -14.12 19.97
CA LYS A 341 -28.60 -14.71 18.88
C LYS A 341 -29.21 -16.02 18.41
N LYS A 342 -30.27 -15.95 17.63
CA LYS A 342 -30.87 -17.16 17.08
C LYS A 342 -30.83 -17.16 15.57
N PHE A 343 -30.06 -18.09 15.03
CA PHE A 343 -29.94 -18.33 13.60
C PHE A 343 -29.87 -19.83 13.34
N SER A 344 -30.75 -20.32 12.48
CA SER A 344 -30.70 -21.69 11.97
C SER A 344 -31.23 -21.79 10.56
N LEU A 345 -30.65 -22.68 9.79
CA LEU A 345 -31.10 -23.08 8.45
C LEU A 345 -31.24 -24.59 8.43
N GLU A 346 -32.49 -25.06 8.25
CA GLU A 346 -32.84 -26.47 8.20
C GLU A 346 -33.48 -26.82 6.86
N LEU A 347 -33.30 -28.08 6.46
CA LEU A 347 -33.78 -28.62 5.19
C LEU A 347 -34.64 -29.89 5.44
N GLU A 348 -35.78 -29.95 4.78
CA GLU A 348 -36.73 -31.09 4.77
C GLU A 348 -37.11 -31.44 3.33
N GLY A 349 -37.43 -32.71 3.01
CA GLY A 349 -37.94 -33.10 1.70
C GLY A 349 -37.22 -34.26 1.04
N ALA A 350 -37.80 -34.81 -0.01
CA ALA A 350 -37.26 -35.95 -0.79
C ALA A 350 -36.86 -37.17 0.08
N GLY A 351 -37.58 -37.44 1.19
CA GLY A 351 -37.32 -38.51 2.15
C GLY A 351 -36.42 -38.09 3.34
N ARG A 352 -35.96 -36.86 3.38
CA ARG A 352 -35.23 -36.29 4.49
C ARG A 352 -36.17 -35.66 5.52
N LYS A 353 -36.02 -36.04 6.80
CA LYS A 353 -36.69 -35.34 7.91
C LYS A 353 -36.04 -33.95 8.12
N ARG A 354 -36.83 -32.98 8.60
CA ARG A 354 -36.38 -31.66 8.96
C ARG A 354 -35.13 -31.74 9.87
N SER A 355 -34.03 -31.20 9.44
CA SER A 355 -32.77 -31.19 10.16
C SER A 355 -31.83 -30.11 9.61
N ALA A 356 -30.86 -29.65 10.41
CA ALA A 356 -29.82 -28.77 9.97
C ALA A 356 -29.10 -29.34 8.73
N ILE A 357 -28.64 -28.46 7.85
CA ILE A 357 -27.85 -28.84 6.69
C ILE A 357 -26.49 -29.33 7.18
N ALA A 358 -26.18 -30.59 6.93
CA ALA A 358 -24.90 -31.18 7.34
C ALA A 358 -23.75 -30.59 6.52
N SER A 359 -22.58 -30.41 7.15
CA SER A 359 -21.37 -29.90 6.49
C SER A 359 -20.97 -30.73 5.26
N ALA A 360 -21.18 -32.07 5.30
CA ALA A 360 -20.92 -32.96 4.17
C ALA A 360 -21.78 -32.65 2.91
N MET A 361 -22.87 -31.92 3.05
CA MET A 361 -23.70 -31.45 1.93
C MET A 361 -23.27 -30.08 1.41
N LEU A 362 -22.24 -29.48 1.94
CA LEU A 362 -21.80 -28.11 1.63
C LEU A 362 -20.40 -28.12 1.00
N SER A 363 -20.17 -27.20 0.08
CA SER A 363 -18.85 -26.99 -0.53
C SER A 363 -18.66 -25.52 -0.89
N VAL A 364 -17.45 -25.03 -0.76
CA VAL A 364 -17.07 -23.67 -1.21
C VAL A 364 -17.03 -23.54 -2.73
N SER A 365 -16.99 -24.65 -3.46
CA SER A 365 -16.94 -24.70 -4.93
C SER A 365 -17.84 -25.80 -5.48
N LYS A 366 -18.27 -25.65 -6.74
CA LYS A 366 -19.10 -26.65 -7.42
C LYS A 366 -18.41 -28.01 -7.55
N GLN A 367 -17.07 -28.02 -7.61
CA GLN A 367 -16.24 -29.21 -7.53
C GLN A 367 -15.46 -29.15 -6.21
N PRO A 368 -15.70 -30.08 -5.28
CA PRO A 368 -14.98 -30.09 -4.00
C PRO A 368 -13.47 -30.13 -4.19
N ILE A 369 -12.78 -29.29 -3.44
CA ILE A 369 -11.32 -29.23 -3.41
C ILE A 369 -10.84 -30.34 -2.48
N PRO A 370 -9.91 -31.22 -2.90
CA PRO A 370 -9.40 -32.28 -2.03
C PRO A 370 -8.60 -31.70 -0.86
N GLU A 371 -8.67 -32.38 0.29
CA GLU A 371 -7.86 -32.01 1.44
C GLU A 371 -6.36 -32.15 1.14
N PHE A 372 -5.58 -31.22 1.66
CA PHE A 372 -4.14 -31.32 1.61
C PHE A 372 -3.66 -32.34 2.64
N ALA A 373 -3.02 -33.40 2.16
CA ALA A 373 -2.34 -34.38 3.01
C ALA A 373 -0.82 -34.21 2.85
N ALA A 374 -0.13 -33.86 3.93
CA ALA A 374 1.33 -33.86 3.92
C ALA A 374 1.82 -35.31 3.71
N PRO A 375 2.74 -35.57 2.76
CA PRO A 375 3.25 -36.91 2.54
C PRO A 375 4.00 -37.39 3.78
N LYS A 376 3.72 -38.66 4.18
CA LYS A 376 4.51 -39.30 5.20
C LYS A 376 5.91 -39.60 4.66
N VAL A 377 6.93 -39.31 5.44
CA VAL A 377 8.32 -39.58 5.04
C VAL A 377 8.56 -41.07 4.92
N ASP A 378 8.94 -41.51 3.72
CA ASP A 378 9.42 -42.89 3.47
C ASP A 378 10.91 -42.94 3.66
N ALA A 379 11.37 -43.79 4.59
CA ALA A 379 12.79 -43.94 4.97
C ALA A 379 13.66 -44.50 3.83
N VAL A 380 13.11 -45.38 3.00
CA VAL A 380 13.84 -45.98 1.86
C VAL A 380 14.03 -44.89 0.78
N LEU A 381 12.99 -44.17 0.45
CA LEU A 381 13.08 -43.05 -0.47
C LEU A 381 14.01 -41.96 0.06
N ALA A 382 13.93 -41.61 1.33
CA ALA A 382 14.82 -40.62 1.95
C ALA A 382 16.30 -41.04 1.87
N LYS A 383 16.65 -42.32 2.11
CA LYS A 383 18.03 -42.84 1.94
C LYS A 383 18.49 -42.73 0.49
N ARG A 384 17.66 -43.12 -0.47
CA ARG A 384 17.93 -42.94 -1.92
C ARG A 384 18.10 -41.47 -2.26
N GLY A 385 17.22 -40.61 -1.76
CA GLY A 385 17.24 -39.17 -1.97
C GLY A 385 18.52 -38.53 -1.47
N ARG A 386 19.05 -38.93 -0.30
CA ARG A 386 20.35 -38.47 0.20
C ARG A 386 21.48 -38.82 -0.77
N ALA A 387 21.46 -40.06 -1.32
CA ALA A 387 22.45 -40.47 -2.31
C ALA A 387 22.34 -39.68 -3.61
N HIS A 388 21.13 -39.44 -4.12
CA HIS A 388 20.91 -38.59 -5.28
C HIS A 388 21.35 -37.16 -5.03
N PHE A 389 21.04 -36.55 -3.87
CA PHE A 389 21.45 -35.22 -3.48
C PHE A 389 22.98 -35.03 -3.53
N ALA A 390 23.73 -36.00 -2.99
CA ALA A 390 25.18 -36.00 -3.06
C ALA A 390 25.68 -36.18 -4.50
N ASN A 391 25.19 -37.22 -5.22
CA ASN A 391 25.65 -37.58 -6.56
C ASN A 391 25.35 -36.54 -7.65
N LEU A 392 24.25 -35.81 -7.52
CA LEU A 392 23.88 -34.73 -8.45
C LEU A 392 24.57 -33.40 -8.12
N GLY A 393 25.34 -33.34 -7.03
CA GLY A 393 26.09 -32.12 -6.65
C GLY A 393 25.28 -31.03 -5.99
N CYS A 394 24.11 -31.35 -5.47
CA CYS A 394 23.25 -30.35 -4.76
C CYS A 394 24.00 -29.76 -3.55
N ALA A 395 24.84 -30.55 -2.88
CA ALA A 395 25.67 -30.14 -1.74
C ALA A 395 26.73 -29.10 -2.08
N SER A 396 27.08 -28.91 -3.37
CA SER A 396 28.01 -27.84 -3.79
C SER A 396 27.43 -26.44 -3.53
N CYS A 397 26.10 -26.28 -3.66
CA CYS A 397 25.40 -25.02 -3.40
C CYS A 397 24.72 -24.99 -2.03
N HIS A 398 24.10 -26.10 -1.61
CA HIS A 398 23.39 -26.25 -0.34
C HIS A 398 24.32 -26.83 0.74
N THR A 399 25.08 -25.99 1.39
CA THR A 399 26.16 -26.37 2.30
C THR A 399 25.72 -26.55 3.77
N ASP A 400 24.43 -26.34 4.06
CA ASP A 400 23.88 -26.41 5.42
C ASP A 400 23.55 -27.85 5.90
N LEU A 401 23.81 -28.89 5.05
CA LEU A 401 23.44 -30.28 5.34
C LEU A 401 24.63 -31.21 5.63
N GLU A 402 25.84 -30.68 5.76
CA GLU A 402 27.07 -31.44 6.05
C GLU A 402 27.31 -32.64 5.09
N ILE A 403 26.98 -32.46 3.82
CA ILE A 403 27.25 -33.41 2.74
C ILE A 403 28.41 -32.88 1.89
N GLN A 404 29.41 -33.68 1.62
CA GLN A 404 30.58 -33.26 0.84
C GLN A 404 30.20 -32.87 -0.60
N PRO A 405 30.70 -31.74 -1.10
CA PRO A 405 30.48 -31.34 -2.48
C PRO A 405 31.20 -32.27 -3.47
N LYS A 406 30.53 -32.54 -4.59
CA LYS A 406 31.05 -33.47 -5.61
C LYS A 406 32.02 -32.77 -6.60
N TYR A 407 31.77 -31.50 -6.93
CA TYR A 407 32.45 -30.82 -8.00
C TYR A 407 33.52 -29.88 -7.46
N ASN A 408 34.69 -29.94 -8.11
CA ASN A 408 35.86 -29.13 -7.81
C ASN A 408 36.62 -28.88 -9.11
N THR A 409 36.03 -28.21 -10.10
CA THR A 409 36.65 -27.90 -11.37
C THR A 409 37.16 -26.47 -11.36
N PRO A 410 38.41 -26.17 -11.79
CA PRO A 410 38.89 -24.79 -11.82
C PRO A 410 38.03 -23.89 -12.69
N PHE A 411 37.69 -22.71 -12.20
CA PHE A 411 36.90 -21.72 -12.93
C PHE A 411 37.53 -21.32 -14.26
N ALA A 412 38.87 -21.27 -14.33
CA ALA A 412 39.64 -20.97 -15.54
C ALA A 412 39.35 -21.95 -16.71
N LYS A 413 38.79 -23.13 -16.46
CA LYS A 413 38.40 -24.11 -17.50
C LYS A 413 37.01 -23.85 -18.09
N LEU A 414 36.26 -22.87 -17.56
CA LEU A 414 34.97 -22.49 -18.15
C LEU A 414 35.16 -21.90 -19.54
N SER A 415 34.34 -22.34 -20.47
CA SER A 415 34.32 -21.82 -21.85
C SER A 415 32.95 -21.17 -22.11
N ALA A 416 32.97 -20.02 -22.73
CA ALA A 416 31.78 -19.33 -23.19
C ALA A 416 30.96 -20.23 -24.13
N GLY A 417 29.65 -20.30 -23.92
CA GLY A 417 28.71 -21.03 -24.80
C GLY A 417 28.77 -22.57 -24.70
N LYS A 418 29.50 -23.13 -23.73
CA LYS A 418 29.58 -24.58 -23.50
C LYS A 418 29.08 -24.97 -22.10
N GLY A 419 28.78 -26.26 -21.90
CA GLY A 419 28.35 -26.81 -20.63
C GLY A 419 27.05 -26.20 -20.11
N CYS A 420 26.99 -25.88 -18.83
CA CYS A 420 25.79 -25.38 -18.14
C CYS A 420 25.27 -23.99 -18.61
N VAL A 421 26.07 -23.27 -19.40
CA VAL A 421 25.69 -21.98 -20.02
C VAL A 421 25.39 -22.09 -21.52
N SER A 422 25.35 -23.31 -22.08
CA SER A 422 25.00 -23.54 -23.50
C SER A 422 23.48 -23.52 -23.71
N ASP A 423 23.06 -23.42 -24.99
CA ASP A 423 21.65 -23.58 -25.40
C ASP A 423 21.18 -25.02 -25.32
N SER A 424 22.11 -25.98 -25.53
CA SER A 424 21.80 -27.40 -25.63
C SER A 424 21.74 -28.05 -24.23
N VAL A 425 20.71 -28.82 -24.00
CA VAL A 425 20.58 -29.67 -22.82
C VAL A 425 21.52 -30.88 -22.99
N GLY A 426 22.39 -31.10 -22.00
CA GLY A 426 23.35 -32.20 -21.98
C GLY A 426 23.38 -32.95 -20.65
N LYS A 427 24.45 -33.67 -20.38
CA LYS A 427 24.67 -34.38 -19.09
C LYS A 427 25.11 -33.48 -17.92
N HIS A 428 25.20 -32.18 -18.17
CA HIS A 428 25.55 -31.14 -17.17
C HIS A 428 24.32 -30.41 -16.68
N PRO A 429 24.38 -29.74 -15.50
CA PRO A 429 23.30 -28.87 -15.05
C PRO A 429 22.96 -27.79 -16.11
N HIS A 430 21.70 -27.45 -16.25
CA HIS A 430 21.23 -26.46 -17.23
C HIS A 430 20.54 -25.28 -16.52
N TYR A 431 20.96 -24.03 -16.85
CA TYR A 431 20.42 -22.84 -16.19
C TYR A 431 19.23 -22.20 -16.90
N GLY A 432 18.81 -22.68 -18.08
CA GLY A 432 17.68 -22.11 -18.82
C GLY A 432 17.87 -20.63 -19.20
N LEU A 433 19.11 -20.19 -19.47
CA LEU A 433 19.43 -18.79 -19.74
C LEU A 433 18.99 -18.36 -21.13
N GLY A 434 18.46 -17.14 -21.22
CA GLY A 434 18.21 -16.50 -22.50
C GLY A 434 19.50 -15.97 -23.17
N THR A 435 19.42 -15.67 -24.47
CA THR A 435 20.57 -15.22 -25.27
C THR A 435 21.29 -14.03 -24.62
N LYS A 436 20.58 -12.98 -24.21
CA LYS A 436 21.17 -11.80 -23.55
C LYS A 436 21.91 -12.14 -22.26
N GLN A 437 21.38 -13.05 -21.47
CA GLN A 437 22.00 -13.48 -20.21
C GLN A 437 23.30 -14.25 -20.47
N ARG A 438 23.31 -15.13 -21.47
CA ARG A 438 24.52 -15.82 -21.91
C ARG A 438 25.58 -14.88 -22.48
N GLU A 439 25.16 -13.91 -23.27
CA GLU A 439 26.06 -12.86 -23.79
C GLU A 439 26.76 -12.10 -22.67
N MET A 440 26.03 -11.69 -21.64
CA MET A 440 26.62 -11.02 -20.47
C MET A 440 27.68 -11.90 -19.81
N ILE A 441 27.37 -13.19 -19.55
CA ILE A 441 28.33 -14.12 -18.96
C ILE A 441 29.55 -14.29 -19.84
N ASN A 442 29.36 -14.46 -21.15
CA ASN A 442 30.44 -14.66 -22.14
C ASN A 442 31.41 -13.46 -22.23
N GLN A 443 30.91 -12.24 -21.99
CA GLN A 443 31.74 -11.04 -21.94
C GLN A 443 32.61 -10.97 -20.68
N PHE A 444 32.17 -11.57 -19.59
CA PHE A 444 32.93 -11.59 -18.32
C PHE A 444 33.95 -12.73 -18.25
N LEU A 445 33.62 -13.94 -18.71
CA LEU A 445 34.47 -15.13 -18.53
C LEU A 445 35.94 -14.93 -18.92
N PRO A 446 36.28 -14.31 -20.06
CA PRO A 446 37.68 -14.08 -20.43
C PRO A 446 38.43 -13.14 -19.48
N LEU A 447 37.73 -12.29 -18.76
CA LEU A 447 38.29 -11.26 -17.88
C LEU A 447 38.36 -11.73 -16.42
N ALA A 448 37.68 -12.81 -16.06
CA ALA A 448 37.38 -13.22 -14.69
C ALA A 448 38.61 -13.34 -13.79
N GLN A 449 39.72 -13.88 -14.31
CA GLN A 449 40.95 -14.12 -13.55
C GLN A 449 41.71 -12.83 -13.19
N ASN A 450 41.69 -11.84 -14.06
CA ASN A 450 42.55 -10.65 -13.95
C ASN A 450 41.78 -9.35 -13.70
N ARG A 451 40.44 -9.38 -13.66
CA ARG A 451 39.60 -8.20 -13.52
C ARG A 451 39.63 -7.65 -12.11
N LYS A 452 40.35 -6.56 -11.92
CA LYS A 452 40.23 -5.77 -10.67
C LYS A 452 39.24 -4.63 -10.88
N LEU A 453 38.32 -4.45 -9.93
CA LEU A 453 37.35 -3.38 -9.94
C LEU A 453 37.90 -2.14 -9.25
N SER A 454 37.71 -0.97 -9.87
CA SER A 454 37.84 0.30 -9.15
C SER A 454 36.76 0.43 -8.08
N ASP A 455 36.98 1.28 -7.09
CA ASP A 455 36.00 1.47 -6.00
C ASP A 455 34.66 1.99 -6.54
N ARG A 456 34.65 2.84 -7.56
CA ARG A 456 33.42 3.26 -8.26
C ARG A 456 32.70 2.09 -8.93
N GLU A 457 33.43 1.18 -9.55
CA GLU A 457 32.83 -0.02 -10.17
C GLU A 457 32.26 -0.97 -9.12
N LYS A 458 32.92 -1.15 -7.99
CA LYS A 458 32.40 -1.93 -6.85
C LYS A 458 31.08 -1.34 -6.34
N ILE A 459 31.01 -0.02 -6.12
CA ILE A 459 29.79 0.69 -5.75
C ILE A 459 28.68 0.40 -6.77
N ASN A 460 28.92 0.73 -8.04
CA ASN A 460 27.89 0.62 -9.09
C ASN A 460 27.40 -0.84 -9.27
N LYS A 461 28.32 -1.81 -9.18
CA LYS A 461 27.99 -3.23 -9.20
C LYS A 461 27.06 -3.60 -8.01
N THR A 462 27.43 -3.23 -6.79
CA THR A 462 26.63 -3.54 -5.59
C THR A 462 25.26 -2.88 -5.64
N LEU A 463 25.19 -1.59 -6.00
CA LEU A 463 23.92 -0.87 -6.15
C LEU A 463 23.00 -1.53 -7.19
N THR A 464 23.58 -2.06 -8.29
CA THR A 464 22.81 -2.76 -9.33
C THR A 464 22.40 -4.14 -8.85
N THR A 465 23.28 -4.91 -8.22
CA THR A 465 23.02 -6.26 -7.73
C THR A 465 21.88 -6.30 -6.71
N PHE A 466 21.87 -5.35 -5.77
CA PHE A 466 20.79 -5.23 -4.76
C PHE A 466 19.64 -4.32 -5.19
N ASN A 467 19.69 -3.87 -6.45
CA ASN A 467 18.67 -3.01 -7.07
C ASN A 467 18.38 -1.71 -6.27
N CYS A 468 19.37 -1.16 -5.58
CA CYS A 468 19.28 0.15 -4.92
C CYS A 468 18.91 1.25 -5.93
N ILE A 469 19.35 1.08 -7.17
CA ILE A 469 19.12 1.97 -8.31
C ILE A 469 17.66 2.04 -8.76
N ALA A 470 16.77 1.16 -8.30
CA ALA A 470 15.34 1.26 -8.58
C ALA A 470 14.64 2.37 -7.76
N CYS A 471 15.28 2.80 -6.66
CA CYS A 471 14.77 3.83 -5.76
C CYS A 471 15.68 5.06 -5.72
N HIS A 472 16.99 4.86 -5.87
CA HIS A 472 18.01 5.90 -5.78
C HIS A 472 18.67 6.13 -7.15
N ASP A 473 18.95 7.39 -7.44
CA ASP A 473 19.89 7.76 -8.50
C ASP A 473 21.29 8.01 -7.92
N ARG A 474 22.33 7.75 -8.70
CA ARG A 474 23.72 8.13 -8.40
C ARG A 474 24.46 8.41 -9.70
N ASP A 475 24.90 9.64 -9.88
CA ASP A 475 25.72 10.08 -11.03
C ASP A 475 25.12 9.63 -12.38
N GLY A 476 23.81 9.66 -12.51
CA GLY A 476 23.08 9.24 -13.70
C GLY A 476 22.85 7.72 -13.82
N LEU A 477 23.23 6.93 -12.81
CA LEU A 477 22.88 5.52 -12.69
C LEU A 477 21.60 5.39 -11.86
N GLY A 478 20.57 4.74 -12.41
CA GLY A 478 19.33 4.45 -11.71
C GLY A 478 18.34 5.62 -11.66
N GLY A 479 17.54 5.64 -10.62
CA GLY A 479 16.40 6.54 -10.45
C GLY A 479 15.08 5.82 -10.67
N ILE A 480 14.00 6.39 -10.13
CA ILE A 480 12.68 5.76 -10.15
C ILE A 480 12.10 5.78 -11.57
N ASP A 481 11.75 4.60 -12.08
CA ASP A 481 11.06 4.44 -13.35
C ASP A 481 9.69 5.14 -13.36
N THR A 482 9.30 5.75 -14.48
CA THR A 482 8.06 6.50 -14.64
C THR A 482 6.81 5.67 -14.30
N LYS A 483 6.81 4.37 -14.61
CA LYS A 483 5.69 3.47 -14.27
C LYS A 483 5.62 3.11 -12.79
N ARG A 484 6.74 3.18 -12.07
CA ARG A 484 6.81 2.98 -10.62
C ARG A 484 6.58 4.26 -9.81
N ASN A 485 6.87 5.41 -10.40
CA ASN A 485 6.82 6.71 -9.73
C ASN A 485 5.50 7.02 -8.99
N PRO A 486 4.29 6.70 -9.52
CA PRO A 486 3.03 6.97 -8.84
C PRO A 486 2.85 6.25 -7.49
N TYR A 487 3.55 5.15 -7.27
CA TYR A 487 3.46 4.39 -6.03
C TYR A 487 4.36 4.90 -4.90
N PHE A 488 5.31 5.80 -5.24
CA PHE A 488 6.12 6.47 -4.24
C PHE A 488 5.35 7.67 -3.69
N THR A 489 4.89 7.53 -2.48
CA THR A 489 4.02 8.51 -1.81
C THR A 489 4.58 8.91 -0.46
N GLY A 490 4.09 10.00 0.09
CA GLY A 490 4.47 10.50 1.41
C GLY A 490 3.37 11.37 2.00
N THR A 491 3.53 11.73 3.27
CA THR A 491 2.54 12.50 4.05
C THR A 491 2.73 14.01 3.97
N HIS A 492 3.82 14.46 3.31
CA HIS A 492 4.20 15.88 3.18
C HIS A 492 4.28 16.31 1.71
N PRO A 493 3.14 16.47 1.01
CA PRO A 493 3.14 16.87 -0.40
C PRO A 493 3.76 18.27 -0.64
N GLU A 494 3.79 19.11 0.39
CA GLU A 494 4.44 20.42 0.36
C GLU A 494 5.95 20.36 0.15
N LEU A 495 6.58 19.23 0.45
CA LEU A 495 8.00 19.00 0.18
C LEU A 495 8.27 18.56 -1.27
N GLY A 496 7.23 18.45 -2.12
CA GLY A 496 7.34 18.01 -3.49
C GLY A 496 7.96 16.61 -3.60
N GLU A 497 8.88 16.43 -4.54
CA GLU A 497 9.57 15.15 -4.74
C GLU A 497 10.36 14.70 -3.50
N GLN A 498 10.90 15.63 -2.72
CA GLN A 498 11.64 15.32 -1.49
C GLN A 498 10.76 14.76 -0.36
N GLY A 499 9.44 15.00 -0.43
CA GLY A 499 8.45 14.48 0.52
C GLY A 499 8.02 13.04 0.25
N ARG A 500 8.40 12.46 -0.89
CA ARG A 500 7.90 11.15 -1.32
C ARG A 500 8.94 10.22 -1.96
N LEU A 501 10.01 10.76 -2.53
CA LEU A 501 11.05 9.98 -3.20
C LEU A 501 12.26 9.74 -2.31
N PRO A 502 12.89 8.57 -2.38
CA PRO A 502 14.20 8.31 -1.80
C PRO A 502 15.26 9.33 -2.28
N PRO A 503 16.22 9.69 -1.43
CA PRO A 503 17.24 10.68 -1.79
C PRO A 503 18.23 10.15 -2.83
N SER A 504 18.82 11.07 -3.62
CA SER A 504 19.98 10.74 -4.46
C SER A 504 21.15 10.25 -3.62
N LEU A 505 21.92 9.29 -4.14
CA LEU A 505 23.17 8.78 -3.59
C LEU A 505 24.40 9.47 -4.16
N SER A 506 24.26 10.45 -5.08
CA SER A 506 25.38 11.27 -5.54
C SER A 506 25.98 12.04 -4.36
N HIS A 507 27.27 11.96 -4.19
CA HIS A 507 28.03 12.55 -3.08
C HIS A 507 27.61 12.10 -1.67
N VAL A 508 26.95 10.94 -1.53
CA VAL A 508 26.46 10.46 -0.23
C VAL A 508 27.59 10.26 0.77
N GLY A 509 28.77 9.80 0.33
CA GLY A 509 29.95 9.59 1.15
C GLY A 509 30.58 10.88 1.68
N ALA A 510 30.42 11.99 0.95
CA ALA A 510 30.85 13.30 1.43
C ALA A 510 29.81 14.01 2.31
N LYS A 511 28.54 13.57 2.19
CA LYS A 511 27.40 14.17 2.88
C LYS A 511 27.11 13.56 4.23
N ILE A 512 27.01 12.23 4.29
CA ILE A 512 26.53 11.49 5.46
C ILE A 512 27.73 10.96 6.25
N THR A 513 27.65 11.03 7.57
CA THR A 513 28.69 10.44 8.45
C THR A 513 28.66 8.91 8.30
N PRO A 514 29.83 8.22 8.36
CA PRO A 514 29.90 6.77 8.29
C PRO A 514 29.02 6.08 9.33
N GLU A 515 28.96 6.60 10.55
CA GLU A 515 28.16 6.11 11.67
C GLU A 515 26.67 6.18 11.33
N TRP A 516 26.19 7.32 10.84
CA TRP A 516 24.79 7.46 10.44
C TRP A 516 24.45 6.58 9.24
N MET A 517 25.37 6.45 8.29
CA MET A 517 25.18 5.58 7.12
C MET A 517 25.01 4.11 7.55
N ARG A 518 25.81 3.67 8.52
CA ARG A 518 25.70 2.32 9.13
C ARG A 518 24.32 2.13 9.77
N GLU A 519 23.87 3.08 10.57
CA GLU A 519 22.54 3.02 11.21
C GLU A 519 21.40 2.91 10.19
N VAL A 520 21.47 3.66 9.08
CA VAL A 520 20.46 3.60 8.02
C VAL A 520 20.51 2.28 7.25
N MET A 521 21.70 1.82 6.87
CA MET A 521 21.86 0.67 5.97
C MET A 521 21.73 -0.68 6.67
N LEU A 522 22.10 -0.74 7.96
CA LEU A 522 22.17 -2.01 8.70
C LEU A 522 21.13 -2.11 9.83
N HIS A 523 20.58 -0.99 10.29
CA HIS A 523 19.68 -0.95 11.45
C HIS A 523 18.36 -0.20 11.16
N GLY A 524 18.08 0.11 9.89
CA GLY A 524 16.79 0.67 9.46
C GLY A 524 16.46 2.07 9.98
N LYS A 525 17.46 2.81 10.54
CA LYS A 525 17.23 4.16 11.06
C LYS A 525 16.71 5.09 9.97
N THR A 526 15.63 5.78 10.24
CA THR A 526 15.02 6.74 9.32
C THR A 526 14.95 8.13 9.91
N GLN A 527 15.02 9.16 9.05
CA GLN A 527 14.77 10.56 9.38
C GLN A 527 13.66 11.15 8.50
N ARG A 528 13.07 10.31 7.61
CA ARG A 528 12.03 10.72 6.67
C ARG A 528 10.80 9.86 6.89
N ASP A 529 10.26 9.91 8.11
CA ASP A 529 9.08 9.11 8.51
C ASP A 529 7.85 9.44 7.66
N TYR A 530 7.87 10.59 7.01
CA TYR A 530 6.83 11.02 6.08
C TYR A 530 6.87 10.29 4.73
N ILE A 531 7.93 9.55 4.37
CA ILE A 531 8.01 8.73 3.16
C ILE A 531 7.45 7.34 3.46
N HIS A 532 6.50 6.89 2.66
CA HIS A 532 5.86 5.58 2.88
C HIS A 532 6.75 4.40 2.49
N THR A 533 7.61 4.58 1.49
CA THR A 533 8.55 3.54 1.05
C THR A 533 9.62 3.31 2.09
N LYS A 534 9.85 2.06 2.47
CA LYS A 534 10.86 1.67 3.45
C LYS A 534 12.23 1.46 2.79
N MET A 535 13.30 1.88 3.48
CA MET A 535 14.67 1.54 3.08
C MET A 535 14.93 0.07 3.36
N PRO A 536 15.28 -0.73 2.34
CA PRO A 536 15.50 -2.17 2.51
C PRO A 536 16.78 -2.48 3.29
N GLN A 537 16.72 -3.49 4.17
CA GLN A 537 17.87 -4.00 4.94
C GLN A 537 18.38 -5.30 4.31
N TYR A 538 19.62 -5.28 3.82
CA TYR A 538 20.23 -6.41 3.10
C TYR A 538 21.22 -7.21 3.96
N GLY A 539 21.49 -6.77 5.18
CA GLY A 539 22.50 -7.36 6.07
C GLY A 539 23.93 -6.87 5.80
N ALA A 540 24.77 -6.84 6.85
CA ALA A 540 26.12 -6.28 6.80
C ALA A 540 27.00 -6.97 5.75
N GLU A 541 26.99 -8.32 5.70
CA GLU A 541 27.81 -9.10 4.75
C GLU A 541 27.61 -8.65 3.28
N ASN A 542 26.42 -8.14 2.95
CA ASN A 542 26.06 -7.78 1.59
C ASN A 542 26.34 -6.34 1.21
N VAL A 543 26.29 -5.38 2.15
CA VAL A 543 26.30 -3.95 1.79
C VAL A 543 27.19 -3.07 2.67
N GLU A 544 27.74 -3.54 3.79
CA GLU A 544 28.52 -2.71 4.71
C GLU A 544 29.78 -2.09 4.07
N HIS A 545 30.41 -2.81 3.12
CA HIS A 545 31.58 -2.32 2.36
C HIS A 545 31.29 -1.02 1.57
N LEU A 546 30.02 -0.73 1.27
CA LEU A 546 29.63 0.51 0.59
C LEU A 546 29.93 1.76 1.44
N ILE A 547 29.88 1.66 2.77
CA ILE A 547 30.10 2.78 3.69
C ILE A 547 31.51 3.33 3.47
N GLU A 548 32.52 2.48 3.50
CA GLU A 548 33.93 2.85 3.26
C GLU A 548 34.12 3.32 1.80
N LEU A 549 33.57 2.60 0.83
CA LEU A 549 33.73 2.93 -0.59
C LEU A 549 33.10 4.28 -0.94
N PHE A 550 31.93 4.62 -0.39
CA PHE A 550 31.35 5.94 -0.60
C PHE A 550 32.25 7.05 -0.04
N GLY A 551 32.83 6.87 1.16
CA GLY A 551 33.76 7.84 1.77
C GLY A 551 35.01 8.04 0.94
N LYS A 552 35.53 6.98 0.28
CA LYS A 552 36.72 7.06 -0.58
C LYS A 552 36.44 7.74 -1.94
N VAL A 553 35.26 7.49 -2.52
CA VAL A 553 34.97 7.95 -3.88
C VAL A 553 34.32 9.33 -3.91
N ASP A 554 33.53 9.67 -2.91
CA ASP A 554 32.77 10.92 -2.86
C ASP A 554 33.57 12.01 -2.16
N THR A 555 34.24 12.85 -2.96
CA THR A 555 35.00 13.98 -2.45
C THR A 555 34.35 15.31 -2.86
N LEU A 556 34.45 16.29 -2.01
CA LEU A 556 34.08 17.69 -2.26
C LEU A 556 35.27 18.60 -1.94
N GLU A 557 35.21 19.83 -2.41
CA GLU A 557 36.16 20.86 -2.03
C GLU A 557 36.21 21.02 -0.50
N ASN A 558 37.44 21.29 0.04
CA ASN A 558 37.58 21.52 1.47
C ASN A 558 37.22 22.97 1.80
N VAL A 559 36.43 23.16 2.82
CA VAL A 559 36.06 24.47 3.39
C VAL A 559 36.99 24.78 4.53
N THR A 560 37.58 25.99 4.54
CA THR A 560 38.30 26.50 5.71
C THR A 560 37.27 27.03 6.71
N PHE A 561 37.20 26.41 7.88
CA PHE A 561 36.29 26.83 8.94
C PHE A 561 36.83 28.03 9.68
N PRO A 562 36.02 29.05 10.02
CA PRO A 562 36.44 30.18 10.80
C PRO A 562 36.82 29.75 12.24
N LYS A 563 37.86 30.42 12.82
CA LYS A 563 38.18 30.25 14.22
C LYS A 563 37.13 30.93 15.08
N ILE A 564 36.54 30.20 16.03
CA ILE A 564 35.58 30.75 16.99
C ILE A 564 36.32 31.17 18.24
N SER A 565 36.34 32.48 18.51
CA SER A 565 36.94 33.03 19.73
C SER A 565 36.05 32.86 20.96
N ASN A 566 34.70 32.97 20.77
CA ASN A 566 33.71 32.83 21.81
C ASN A 566 32.60 31.85 21.37
N ILE A 567 32.64 30.63 21.91
CA ILE A 567 31.69 29.56 21.55
C ILE A 567 30.28 29.94 21.95
N GLN A 568 30.09 30.58 23.12
CA GLN A 568 28.74 30.92 23.60
C GLN A 568 28.10 32.01 22.75
N GLU A 569 28.87 33.00 22.33
CA GLU A 569 28.39 34.04 21.41
C GLU A 569 28.02 33.45 20.05
N SER A 570 28.84 32.55 19.53
CA SER A 570 28.55 31.81 18.29
C SER A 570 27.28 31.02 18.40
N LYS A 571 27.06 30.25 19.49
CA LYS A 571 25.82 29.52 19.72
C LYS A 571 24.59 30.44 19.84
N ASN A 572 24.73 31.62 20.49
CA ASN A 572 23.65 32.61 20.59
C ASN A 572 23.33 33.20 19.21
N ALA A 573 24.31 33.45 18.37
CA ALA A 573 24.10 33.87 17.00
C ALA A 573 23.35 32.78 16.19
N GLY A 574 23.77 31.51 16.30
CA GLY A 574 23.06 30.35 15.68
C GLY A 574 21.62 30.23 16.13
N TYR A 575 21.37 30.33 17.46
CA TYR A 575 20.03 30.37 18.04
C TYR A 575 19.14 31.46 17.43
N ASN A 576 19.68 32.69 17.32
CA ASN A 576 18.92 33.81 16.78
C ASN A 576 18.63 33.63 15.28
N MET A 577 19.59 33.08 14.52
CA MET A 577 19.40 32.84 13.08
C MET A 577 18.38 31.74 12.77
N ILE A 578 18.34 30.68 13.54
CA ILE A 578 17.41 29.57 13.32
C ILE A 578 15.94 29.94 13.57
N GLY A 579 15.69 30.83 14.53
CA GLY A 579 14.36 31.31 14.93
C GLY A 579 13.67 32.16 13.87
N THR A 580 12.39 32.48 14.14
CA THR A 580 11.53 33.27 13.22
C THR A 580 12.00 34.70 12.97
N LYS A 581 12.81 35.25 13.85
CA LYS A 581 13.40 36.56 13.66
C LYS A 581 14.74 36.51 12.89
N GLY A 582 15.25 35.34 12.59
CA GLY A 582 16.47 35.12 11.84
C GLY A 582 16.22 34.63 10.42
N PHE A 583 16.81 33.50 10.05
CA PHE A 583 16.62 32.83 8.77
C PHE A 583 15.29 32.03 8.74
N SER A 584 14.62 31.92 9.87
CA SER A 584 13.32 31.23 9.98
C SER A 584 13.35 29.77 9.61
N CYS A 585 14.43 29.03 9.88
CA CYS A 585 14.56 27.61 9.57
C CYS A 585 13.43 26.77 10.17
N VAL A 586 12.98 27.15 11.37
CA VAL A 586 11.81 26.54 12.07
C VAL A 586 10.45 26.77 11.40
N ALA A 587 10.40 27.56 10.33
CA ALA A 587 9.20 27.66 9.51
C ALA A 587 8.95 26.38 8.70
N CYS A 588 10.01 25.62 8.38
CA CYS A 588 9.95 24.42 7.57
C CYS A 588 10.48 23.17 8.27
N HIS A 589 11.40 23.32 9.22
CA HIS A 589 12.07 22.21 9.88
C HIS A 589 11.49 21.91 11.26
N ASP A 590 11.32 20.63 11.56
CA ASP A 590 11.09 20.16 12.93
C ASP A 590 12.30 20.50 13.82
N PHE A 591 12.07 20.64 15.09
CA PHE A 591 13.12 20.86 16.08
C PHE A 591 12.82 20.10 17.37
N ASN A 592 13.61 19.08 17.67
CA ASN A 592 13.46 18.21 18.84
C ASN A 592 12.03 17.66 18.98
N GLY A 593 11.51 17.06 17.89
CA GLY A 593 10.16 16.49 17.83
C GLY A 593 9.02 17.51 17.86
N LYS A 594 9.33 18.82 17.78
CA LYS A 594 8.33 19.87 17.68
C LYS A 594 8.14 20.28 16.23
N ASN A 595 6.87 20.33 15.84
CA ASN A 595 6.49 20.65 14.48
C ASN A 595 6.86 22.09 14.08
N PRO A 596 7.20 22.30 12.80
CA PRO A 596 7.45 23.62 12.27
C PRO A 596 6.14 24.42 12.11
N LEU A 597 6.27 25.68 11.76
CA LEU A 597 5.11 26.55 11.46
C LEU A 597 4.43 26.22 10.14
N GLY A 598 5.14 25.58 9.21
CA GLY A 598 4.68 25.26 7.87
C GLY A 598 4.96 23.80 7.45
N ALA A 599 5.83 23.60 6.45
CA ALA A 599 6.18 22.28 5.94
C ALA A 599 6.97 21.46 6.97
N GLY A 600 6.67 20.17 7.10
CA GLY A 600 7.38 19.26 8.03
C GLY A 600 8.64 18.66 7.41
N ALA A 601 9.73 19.44 7.33
CA ALA A 601 11.02 18.94 6.88
C ALA A 601 11.80 18.27 8.03
N LEU A 602 12.99 17.73 7.70
CA LEU A 602 13.85 17.01 8.64
C LEU A 602 14.09 17.75 9.96
N ASP A 603 14.07 17.02 11.07
CA ASP A 603 14.41 17.57 12.40
C ASP A 603 15.87 18.03 12.45
N LEU A 604 16.08 19.28 12.88
CA LEU A 604 17.38 19.91 12.87
C LEU A 604 18.32 19.42 13.98
N VAL A 605 17.82 18.88 15.10
CA VAL A 605 18.67 18.46 16.22
C VAL A 605 19.57 17.27 15.91
N HIS A 606 19.31 16.57 14.79
CA HIS A 606 20.14 15.44 14.34
C HIS A 606 21.07 15.79 13.17
N VAL A 607 21.17 17.07 12.81
CA VAL A 607 21.98 17.47 11.64
C VAL A 607 23.44 17.11 11.82
N THR A 608 24.03 17.44 12.96
CA THR A 608 25.46 17.25 13.23
C THR A 608 25.88 15.80 13.41
N ASP A 609 24.95 14.92 13.85
CA ASP A 609 25.18 13.47 13.90
C ASP A 609 25.11 12.84 12.51
N ARG A 610 24.32 13.43 11.62
CA ARG A 610 23.93 12.85 10.32
C ARG A 610 24.84 13.29 9.19
N VAL A 611 25.16 14.59 9.10
CA VAL A 611 25.91 15.11 7.96
C VAL A 611 27.31 15.55 8.35
N GLN A 612 28.24 15.47 7.40
CA GLN A 612 29.59 15.94 7.58
C GLN A 612 29.62 17.46 7.55
N LYS A 613 30.42 18.06 8.44
CA LYS A 613 30.54 19.52 8.59
C LYS A 613 30.93 20.22 7.30
N ASN A 614 31.90 19.65 6.56
CA ASN A 614 32.36 20.21 5.27
C ASN A 614 31.18 20.31 4.26
N TRP A 615 30.41 19.23 4.15
CA TRP A 615 29.20 19.21 3.30
C TRP A 615 28.17 20.24 3.76
N PHE A 616 27.95 20.34 5.08
CA PHE A 616 26.99 21.31 5.64
C PHE A 616 27.32 22.74 5.20
N HIS A 617 28.59 23.16 5.32
CA HIS A 617 29.02 24.49 4.91
C HIS A 617 28.82 24.75 3.41
N ILE A 618 29.11 23.77 2.55
CA ILE A 618 28.90 23.88 1.11
C ILE A 618 27.41 23.94 0.77
N PHE A 619 26.63 23.07 1.40
CA PHE A 619 25.19 22.97 1.19
C PHE A 619 24.45 24.24 1.61
N MET A 620 24.76 24.80 2.78
CA MET A 620 24.11 26.01 3.28
C MET A 620 24.30 27.21 2.36
N ARG A 621 25.46 27.31 1.70
CA ARG A 621 25.72 28.39 0.74
C ARG A 621 24.94 28.25 -0.54
N ASN A 622 24.76 27.04 -1.04
CA ASN A 622 24.06 26.76 -2.30
C ASN A 622 23.31 25.42 -2.23
N PRO A 623 22.11 25.40 -1.61
CA PRO A 623 21.32 24.17 -1.51
C PRO A 623 20.92 23.59 -2.88
N SER A 624 20.68 24.43 -3.89
CA SER A 624 20.27 24.01 -5.24
C SER A 624 21.36 23.23 -5.99
N ARG A 625 22.63 23.34 -5.60
CA ARG A 625 23.73 22.52 -6.15
C ARG A 625 23.47 21.02 -5.96
N PHE A 626 22.88 20.63 -4.83
CA PHE A 626 22.65 19.22 -4.48
C PHE A 626 21.20 18.80 -4.68
N HIS A 627 20.27 19.74 -4.70
CA HIS A 627 18.84 19.50 -4.82
C HIS A 627 18.21 20.52 -5.76
N THR A 628 18.28 20.26 -7.05
CA THR A 628 17.76 21.19 -8.10
C THR A 628 16.26 21.44 -7.98
N THR A 629 15.50 20.49 -7.44
CA THR A 629 14.07 20.59 -7.16
C THR A 629 13.76 20.89 -5.68
N GLY A 630 14.80 21.22 -4.89
CA GLY A 630 14.66 21.49 -3.46
C GLY A 630 14.02 22.85 -3.20
N ILE A 631 13.22 22.93 -2.14
CA ILE A 631 12.53 24.15 -1.72
C ILE A 631 13.35 24.98 -0.72
N MET A 632 14.46 24.43 -0.20
CA MET A 632 15.30 25.16 0.75
C MET A 632 16.01 26.32 0.06
N PRO A 633 15.80 27.59 0.49
CA PRO A 633 16.42 28.74 -0.12
C PRO A 633 17.88 28.88 0.29
N SER A 634 18.66 29.64 -0.48
CA SER A 634 19.94 30.18 -0.02
C SER A 634 19.69 31.42 0.85
N PHE A 635 20.35 31.48 2.00
CA PHE A 635 20.34 32.65 2.89
C PHE A 635 21.47 33.64 2.60
N TRP A 636 22.32 33.27 1.64
CA TRP A 636 23.48 34.09 1.17
C TRP A 636 23.42 34.24 -0.36
N PRO A 637 22.37 34.82 -0.95
CA PRO A 637 22.29 35.03 -2.37
C PRO A 637 23.44 35.90 -2.89
N GLY A 638 24.16 35.40 -3.90
CA GLY A 638 25.36 36.10 -4.41
C GLY A 638 26.46 36.28 -3.37
N GLY A 639 26.49 35.42 -2.33
CA GLY A 639 27.49 35.47 -1.25
C GLY A 639 27.20 36.50 -0.14
N LYS A 640 26.08 37.27 -0.23
CA LYS A 640 25.69 38.27 0.75
C LYS A 640 24.59 37.73 1.67
N SER A 641 24.80 37.89 2.99
CA SER A 641 23.79 37.47 3.96
C SER A 641 22.54 38.33 3.91
N ILE A 642 21.36 37.67 4.06
CA ILE A 642 20.09 38.39 4.29
C ILE A 642 19.97 38.95 5.70
N ARG A 643 20.96 38.65 6.60
CA ARG A 643 21.09 39.19 7.98
C ARG A 643 22.49 39.75 8.18
N PRO A 644 22.77 40.94 7.60
CA PRO A 644 24.07 41.60 7.72
C PRO A 644 24.37 42.12 9.16
N ASP A 645 23.32 42.21 9.97
CA ASP A 645 23.37 42.61 11.39
C ASP A 645 23.89 41.49 12.32
N VAL A 646 24.00 40.24 11.87
CA VAL A 646 24.51 39.09 12.64
C VAL A 646 25.91 38.74 12.15
N LEU A 647 26.94 38.79 13.03
CA LEU A 647 28.32 38.45 12.69
C LEU A 647 28.83 39.19 11.41
N GLU A 648 28.48 40.46 11.30
CA GLU A 648 28.86 41.35 10.19
C GLU A 648 28.44 40.84 8.80
N GLY A 649 27.45 39.93 8.77
CA GLY A 649 27.00 39.29 7.54
C GLY A 649 27.96 38.27 6.94
N ASP A 650 29.08 37.93 7.63
CA ASP A 650 30.05 36.97 7.13
C ASP A 650 29.44 35.57 7.04
N ALA A 651 29.29 35.06 5.82
CA ALA A 651 28.68 33.77 5.54
C ALA A 651 29.33 32.60 6.25
N ASN A 652 30.70 32.63 6.38
CA ASN A 652 31.42 31.52 7.00
C ASN A 652 31.15 31.47 8.49
N GLN A 653 31.19 32.64 9.14
CA GLN A 653 30.93 32.75 10.57
C GLN A 653 29.49 32.44 10.91
N GLN A 654 28.54 32.88 10.07
CA GLN A 654 27.11 32.59 10.25
C GLN A 654 26.81 31.11 10.10
N ILE A 655 27.37 30.42 9.10
CA ILE A 655 27.14 28.96 8.90
C ILE A 655 27.83 28.19 10.04
N GLU A 656 29.01 28.60 10.47
CA GLU A 656 29.71 27.99 11.61
C GLU A 656 28.91 28.17 12.91
N ALA A 657 28.33 29.35 13.12
CA ALA A 657 27.46 29.60 14.26
C ALA A 657 26.20 28.72 14.29
N LEU A 658 25.56 28.48 13.12
CA LEU A 658 24.48 27.52 13.00
C LEU A 658 24.94 26.10 13.35
N TRP A 659 26.10 25.69 12.85
CA TRP A 659 26.69 24.38 13.18
C TRP A 659 26.93 24.25 14.68
N LYS A 660 27.58 25.23 15.30
CA LYS A 660 27.90 25.26 16.75
C LYS A 660 26.66 25.21 17.64
N TYR A 661 25.60 25.86 17.22
CA TYR A 661 24.32 25.77 17.93
C TYR A 661 23.68 24.37 17.79
N LEU A 662 23.71 23.78 16.60
CA LEU A 662 23.13 22.43 16.32
C LEU A 662 23.95 21.30 16.93
N GLU A 663 25.24 21.49 17.25
CA GLU A 663 26.08 20.51 17.96
C GLU A 663 25.54 20.18 19.38
N ASP A 664 24.70 21.03 19.97
CA ASP A 664 24.03 20.70 21.22
C ASP A 664 22.93 19.65 21.07
N GLY A 665 22.54 19.34 19.83
CA GLY A 665 21.53 18.29 19.50
C GLY A 665 20.21 18.49 20.25
N PRO A 666 19.65 17.44 20.85
CA PRO A 666 18.40 17.53 21.63
C PRO A 666 18.47 18.44 22.85
N ARG A 667 19.68 18.82 23.31
CA ARG A 667 19.88 19.74 24.43
C ARG A 667 19.93 21.22 24.00
N ALA A 668 19.93 21.48 22.69
CA ALA A 668 19.95 22.85 22.17
C ALA A 668 18.73 23.64 22.67
N LYS A 669 18.99 24.92 23.05
CA LYS A 669 17.92 25.82 23.47
C LYS A 669 16.88 25.93 22.36
N LYS A 670 15.59 25.73 22.70
CA LYS A 670 14.49 25.78 21.74
C LYS A 670 14.47 27.13 20.99
N PRO A 671 14.49 27.13 19.63
CA PRO A 671 14.43 28.37 18.85
C PRO A 671 13.12 29.16 19.07
N GLU A 672 13.20 30.47 18.88
CA GLU A 672 12.02 31.32 18.91
C GLU A 672 11.11 31.03 17.74
N GLY A 673 9.77 31.03 17.99
CA GLY A 673 8.76 30.86 16.96
C GLY A 673 8.31 29.42 16.72
N LEU A 674 8.92 28.42 17.35
CA LEU A 674 8.32 27.09 17.38
C LEU A 674 7.01 27.13 18.19
N SER A 675 5.94 26.61 17.61
CA SER A 675 4.70 26.44 18.38
C SER A 675 4.99 25.59 19.63
N ARG A 676 4.31 25.85 20.75
CA ARG A 676 4.16 24.83 21.81
C ARG A 676 3.63 23.58 21.10
N GLN A 677 3.96 22.39 21.63
CA GLN A 677 3.41 21.14 21.14
C GLN A 677 1.91 21.36 20.96
N SER A 678 1.48 21.65 19.75
CA SER A 678 0.09 21.83 19.45
C SER A 678 -0.45 20.44 19.24
N ASP A 679 -1.59 20.15 19.81
CA ASP A 679 -2.39 18.97 19.49
C ASP A 679 -2.88 19.08 18.04
N GLN A 680 -1.95 19.35 17.11
CA GLN A 680 -2.23 19.52 15.69
C GLN A 680 -2.57 18.16 15.10
N LEU A 681 -3.80 18.02 14.65
CA LEU A 681 -4.23 16.88 13.88
C LEU A 681 -3.62 16.96 12.47
N ARG A 682 -2.88 15.93 12.11
CA ARG A 682 -2.31 15.76 10.76
C ARG A 682 -3.19 14.83 9.95
N VAL A 683 -3.44 15.20 8.71
CA VAL A 683 -4.15 14.37 7.74
C VAL A 683 -3.11 13.65 6.87
N PHE A 684 -3.26 12.35 6.72
CA PHE A 684 -2.35 11.50 5.95
C PHE A 684 -3.06 10.98 4.69
N ASP A 685 -3.18 9.69 4.55
CA ASP A 685 -3.74 8.98 3.41
C ASP A 685 -5.27 8.86 3.43
N LYS A 686 -5.90 9.20 4.55
CA LYS A 686 -7.36 9.18 4.74
C LYS A 686 -7.83 10.44 5.43
N ALA A 687 -9.10 10.77 5.29
CA ALA A 687 -9.67 11.90 5.99
C ALA A 687 -9.55 11.75 7.53
N GLU A 688 -9.19 12.84 8.19
CA GLU A 688 -9.16 12.94 9.65
C GLU A 688 -10.29 13.82 10.16
N MET A 689 -10.82 13.45 11.32
CA MET A 689 -11.96 14.14 11.90
C MET A 689 -11.70 14.60 13.32
N VAL A 690 -12.26 15.75 13.64
CA VAL A 690 -12.30 16.29 15.00
C VAL A 690 -13.72 16.75 15.34
N ARG A 691 -14.13 16.51 16.57
CA ARG A 691 -15.42 16.99 17.11
C ARG A 691 -15.17 17.90 18.30
N GLY A 692 -15.95 18.93 18.42
CA GLY A 692 -15.89 19.84 19.55
C GLY A 692 -16.33 21.23 19.19
N ARG A 693 -16.05 22.20 20.06
CA ARG A 693 -16.27 23.59 19.78
C ARG A 693 -15.27 24.08 18.71
N GLY A 694 -15.77 24.40 17.53
CA GLY A 694 -15.00 25.09 16.48
C GLY A 694 -15.31 26.58 16.48
N THR A 695 -14.29 27.44 16.37
CA THR A 695 -14.47 28.91 16.56
C THR A 695 -15.56 29.47 15.64
N GLU A 696 -15.51 29.17 14.34
CA GLU A 696 -16.49 29.65 13.35
C GLU A 696 -17.63 28.67 13.09
N ALA A 697 -17.46 27.42 13.47
CA ALA A 697 -18.40 26.34 13.16
C ALA A 697 -19.31 25.94 14.32
N GLY A 698 -19.30 26.71 15.43
CA GLY A 698 -20.24 26.51 16.53
C GLY A 698 -19.77 25.53 17.62
N PHE A 699 -20.68 25.19 18.52
CA PHE A 699 -20.39 24.33 19.70
C PHE A 699 -20.36 22.83 19.37
N ARG A 700 -21.09 22.42 18.34
CA ARG A 700 -21.19 21.00 17.89
C ARG A 700 -20.56 20.82 16.50
N ALA A 701 -19.40 21.45 16.33
CA ALA A 701 -18.69 21.41 15.08
C ALA A 701 -18.01 20.05 14.84
N ILE A 702 -18.00 19.64 13.59
CA ILE A 702 -17.27 18.48 13.08
C ILE A 702 -16.30 19.01 12.01
N GLY A 703 -15.00 19.05 12.33
CA GLY A 703 -13.95 19.35 11.39
C GLY A 703 -13.56 18.09 10.62
N VAL A 704 -13.32 18.22 9.32
CA VAL A 704 -12.85 17.13 8.44
C VAL A 704 -11.70 17.66 7.59
N GLY A 705 -10.55 17.01 7.70
CA GLY A 705 -9.38 17.26 6.87
C GLY A 705 -9.20 16.16 5.83
N TYR A 706 -8.89 16.54 4.60
CA TYR A 706 -8.70 15.63 3.47
C TYR A 706 -7.22 15.58 3.07
N PRO A 707 -6.74 14.46 2.51
CA PRO A 707 -5.34 14.31 2.08
C PRO A 707 -4.85 15.40 1.11
N GLU A 708 -5.74 15.92 0.27
CA GLU A 708 -5.46 16.98 -0.70
C GLU A 708 -5.34 18.38 -0.05
N ARG A 709 -5.30 18.41 1.30
CA ARG A 709 -5.18 19.63 2.12
C ARG A 709 -6.33 20.62 1.95
N LEU A 710 -7.48 20.12 1.51
CA LEU A 710 -8.74 20.80 1.62
C LEU A 710 -9.43 20.35 2.91
N ASN A 711 -10.03 21.28 3.61
CA ASN A 711 -10.64 20.98 4.90
C ASN A 711 -12.00 21.67 4.99
N LEU A 712 -12.90 21.08 5.79
CA LEU A 712 -14.20 21.69 6.08
C LEU A 712 -14.57 21.60 7.57
N ALA A 713 -15.46 22.46 8.01
CA ALA A 713 -16.13 22.33 9.27
C ALA A 713 -17.66 22.36 9.07
N PHE A 714 -18.31 21.34 9.55
CA PHE A 714 -19.75 21.15 9.54
C PHE A 714 -20.35 21.38 10.93
N ASP A 715 -21.39 22.16 11.03
CA ASP A 715 -22.16 22.36 12.26
C ASP A 715 -23.27 21.32 12.33
N SER A 716 -23.14 20.36 13.24
CA SER A 716 -24.16 19.30 13.41
C SER A 716 -25.44 19.79 14.12
N GLU A 717 -25.43 20.96 14.74
CA GLU A 717 -26.62 21.57 15.32
C GLU A 717 -27.46 22.27 14.24
N GLU A 718 -26.80 23.02 13.34
CA GLU A 718 -27.46 23.72 12.25
C GLU A 718 -27.51 22.90 10.94
N MET A 719 -26.91 21.69 10.93
CA MET A 719 -26.81 20.80 9.76
C MET A 719 -26.26 21.53 8.53
N ALA A 720 -25.22 22.32 8.75
CA ALA A 720 -24.71 23.29 7.79
C ALA A 720 -23.20 23.23 7.63
N LEU A 721 -22.73 23.34 6.36
CA LEU A 721 -21.34 23.69 6.08
C LEU A 721 -21.07 25.10 6.61
N ARG A 722 -20.03 25.25 7.46
CA ARG A 722 -19.73 26.52 8.12
C ARG A 722 -18.42 27.16 7.69
N LEU A 723 -17.44 26.33 7.35
CA LEU A 723 -16.11 26.79 7.01
C LEU A 723 -15.46 25.84 5.99
N LEU A 724 -14.77 26.41 5.02
CA LEU A 724 -13.80 25.75 4.15
C LEU A 724 -12.44 26.40 4.33
N TRP A 725 -11.35 25.62 4.27
CA TRP A 725 -10.00 26.19 4.30
C TRP A 725 -8.97 25.24 3.67
N LYS A 726 -7.82 25.81 3.29
CA LYS A 726 -6.68 25.08 2.71
C LYS A 726 -5.52 24.96 3.69
N GLY A 727 -4.72 23.94 3.51
CA GLY A 727 -3.48 23.73 4.25
C GLY A 727 -3.63 22.86 5.49
N THR A 728 -3.02 23.26 6.60
CA THR A 728 -3.05 22.51 7.86
C THR A 728 -4.46 22.36 8.40
N PHE A 729 -4.76 21.17 8.94
CA PHE A 729 -6.13 20.83 9.35
C PHE A 729 -6.57 21.60 10.60
N ALA A 730 -6.25 21.11 11.78
CA ALA A 730 -6.74 21.69 13.03
C ALA A 730 -5.80 21.46 14.22
N ASN A 731 -5.83 22.37 15.20
CA ASN A 731 -5.23 22.19 16.50
C ASN A 731 -6.32 21.89 17.53
N VAL A 732 -6.17 20.82 18.31
CA VAL A 732 -7.12 20.40 19.34
C VAL A 732 -6.70 20.92 20.71
N ASN A 733 -7.67 21.35 21.52
CA ASN A 733 -7.44 21.73 22.91
C ASN A 733 -8.71 21.47 23.72
N HIS A 734 -8.67 20.53 24.67
CA HIS A 734 -9.73 20.24 25.65
C HIS A 734 -11.16 20.36 25.11
N GLY A 735 -11.55 19.50 24.14
CA GLY A 735 -12.92 19.46 23.59
C GLY A 735 -13.26 20.59 22.61
N SER A 736 -12.26 21.39 22.21
CA SER A 736 -12.37 22.36 21.14
C SER A 736 -11.28 22.16 20.08
N PHE A 737 -11.52 22.66 18.88
CA PHE A 737 -10.49 22.73 17.85
C PHE A 737 -10.42 24.13 17.23
N LYS A 738 -9.21 24.50 16.84
CA LYS A 738 -8.92 25.76 16.17
C LYS A 738 -8.37 25.48 14.78
N VAL A 739 -8.97 26.10 13.78
CA VAL A 739 -8.50 26.02 12.40
C VAL A 739 -7.16 26.73 12.28
N SER A 740 -6.19 26.07 11.64
CA SER A 740 -4.81 26.57 11.47
C SER A 740 -4.43 26.82 10.00
N GLY A 741 -5.29 26.49 9.05
CA GLY A 741 -5.04 26.67 7.61
C GLY A 741 -5.28 28.09 7.12
N LYS A 742 -4.97 28.30 5.84
CA LYS A 742 -5.09 29.58 5.11
C LYS A 742 -6.33 29.57 4.21
N GLN A 743 -6.63 30.71 3.58
CA GLN A 743 -7.74 30.87 2.62
C GLN A 743 -9.07 30.34 3.18
N GLN A 744 -9.47 30.88 4.31
CA GLN A 744 -10.70 30.47 5.01
C GLN A 744 -11.92 31.12 4.36
N ILE A 745 -12.91 30.31 4.03
CA ILE A 745 -14.22 30.71 3.51
C ILE A 745 -15.29 30.37 4.53
N THR A 746 -15.97 31.36 5.09
CA THR A 746 -17.06 31.19 6.04
C THR A 746 -18.42 31.16 5.35
N PHE A 747 -19.30 30.29 5.80
CA PHE A 747 -20.69 30.22 5.36
C PHE A 747 -21.64 30.81 6.40
N PRO A 748 -22.82 31.28 5.97
CA PRO A 748 -23.81 31.91 6.85
C PRO A 748 -24.22 30.99 7.99
N LYS A 749 -24.55 31.55 9.15
CA LYS A 749 -25.19 30.84 10.23
C LYS A 749 -26.62 30.47 9.89
N GLY A 750 -27.12 29.42 10.55
CA GLY A 750 -28.48 28.93 10.40
C GLY A 750 -28.61 27.75 9.47
N ILE A 751 -29.76 27.14 9.52
CA ILE A 751 -30.11 25.94 8.73
C ILE A 751 -30.04 26.26 7.24
N PRO A 752 -29.44 25.46 6.40
CA PRO A 752 -29.24 25.76 4.98
C PRO A 752 -30.46 25.46 4.12
N PHE A 753 -31.52 24.84 4.63
CA PHE A 753 -32.74 24.55 3.87
C PHE A 753 -33.99 24.83 4.66
N HIS A 754 -35.01 25.38 3.99
CA HIS A 754 -36.24 25.81 4.63
C HIS A 754 -37.39 25.97 3.64
N ARG A 755 -38.62 25.75 4.12
CA ARG A 755 -39.85 26.12 3.40
C ARG A 755 -40.12 27.60 3.58
N LEU A 756 -40.02 28.41 2.52
CA LEU A 756 -40.33 29.82 2.56
C LEU A 756 -41.79 30.06 2.06
N LYS A 757 -42.51 30.91 2.75
CA LYS A 757 -43.88 31.32 2.34
C LYS A 757 -43.91 32.06 1.00
N SER A 758 -42.85 32.81 0.72
CA SER A 758 -42.63 33.51 -0.56
C SER A 758 -41.13 33.73 -0.76
N LEU A 759 -40.70 34.03 -1.96
CA LEU A 759 -39.31 34.36 -2.25
C LEU A 759 -38.83 35.66 -1.55
N ASP A 760 -39.74 36.54 -1.13
CA ASP A 760 -39.42 37.78 -0.40
C ASP A 760 -39.33 37.53 1.11
N ALA A 761 -39.70 36.35 1.61
CA ALA A 761 -39.65 36.03 3.03
C ALA A 761 -38.19 36.00 3.53
N HIS A 762 -37.98 36.59 4.73
CA HIS A 762 -36.67 36.53 5.36
C HIS A 762 -36.25 35.07 5.61
N TRP A 763 -34.93 34.80 5.43
CA TRP A 763 -34.38 33.50 5.84
C TRP A 763 -34.54 33.35 7.35
N PRO A 764 -34.99 32.18 7.88
CA PRO A 764 -35.53 32.09 9.24
C PRO A 764 -34.51 32.19 10.39
N TYR A 765 -33.26 32.56 10.09
CA TYR A 765 -32.25 32.71 11.13
C TYR A 765 -32.22 34.13 11.70
N LYS A 766 -32.47 34.27 13.01
CA LYS A 766 -32.25 35.51 13.77
C LYS A 766 -31.21 35.29 14.87
N ALA A 767 -30.12 36.02 14.84
CA ALA A 767 -28.96 35.90 15.71
C ALA A 767 -29.15 36.39 17.17
N LYS A 768 -30.30 36.84 17.61
CA LYS A 768 -30.47 37.37 18.96
C LYS A 768 -31.82 37.02 19.63
N THR A 769 -31.75 36.58 20.85
CA THR A 769 -32.70 36.55 21.97
C THR A 769 -33.84 35.53 22.02
N ASN A 770 -34.28 34.88 20.95
CA ASN A 770 -35.20 33.75 21.00
C ASN A 770 -34.72 32.65 20.06
N TYR A 771 -33.58 32.03 20.39
CA TYR A 771 -33.05 30.91 19.68
C TYR A 771 -33.89 29.66 20.00
N LEU A 772 -34.76 29.32 19.04
CA LEU A 772 -35.36 27.98 19.03
C LEU A 772 -34.32 27.03 18.40
N PHE A 773 -33.97 26.01 19.13
CA PHE A 773 -33.07 24.99 18.60
C PHE A 773 -33.67 24.37 17.31
N PRO A 774 -32.87 24.01 16.31
CA PRO A 774 -33.37 23.37 15.08
C PRO A 774 -34.30 22.20 15.34
N GLN A 775 -34.05 21.40 16.39
CA GLN A 775 -34.90 20.29 16.82
C GLN A 775 -36.34 20.71 17.13
N ASP A 776 -36.54 21.88 17.75
CA ASP A 776 -37.86 22.45 18.06
C ASP A 776 -38.65 22.84 16.81
N ARG A 777 -38.00 22.86 15.65
CA ARG A 777 -38.56 23.15 14.33
C ARG A 777 -38.63 21.92 13.43
N GLY A 778 -38.39 20.73 13.98
CA GLY A 778 -38.47 19.48 13.23
C GLY A 778 -37.23 19.14 12.39
N TYR A 779 -36.06 19.82 12.64
CA TYR A 779 -34.78 19.44 12.06
C TYR A 779 -34.02 18.55 13.01
N GLN A 780 -33.53 17.41 12.55
CA GLN A 780 -32.83 16.47 13.40
C GLN A 780 -31.55 15.99 12.73
N TYR A 781 -30.42 16.20 13.38
CA TYR A 781 -29.15 15.59 13.00
C TYR A 781 -29.13 14.13 13.44
N ARG A 782 -28.94 13.21 12.51
CA ARG A 782 -28.97 11.76 12.73
C ARG A 782 -27.58 11.14 12.95
N GLY A 783 -26.53 11.86 12.61
CA GLY A 783 -25.16 11.40 12.72
C GLY A 783 -24.40 11.48 11.40
N TYR A 784 -23.39 10.64 11.28
CA TYR A 784 -22.69 10.44 10.02
C TYR A 784 -22.15 9.01 9.90
N ARG A 785 -21.93 8.56 8.70
CA ARG A 785 -21.22 7.33 8.38
C ARG A 785 -19.94 7.65 7.64
N LEU A 786 -18.90 6.78 7.78
CA LEU A 786 -17.60 6.97 7.15
C LEU A 786 -17.41 5.95 6.04
N ASP A 787 -16.90 6.40 4.89
CA ASP A 787 -16.46 5.50 3.84
C ASP A 787 -15.06 4.90 4.12
N ASN A 788 -14.50 4.15 3.18
CA ASN A 788 -13.19 3.49 3.32
C ASN A 788 -12.01 4.48 3.42
N LEU A 789 -12.19 5.72 2.94
CA LEU A 789 -11.25 6.81 3.07
C LEU A 789 -11.52 7.68 4.31
N ARG A 790 -12.40 7.22 5.22
CA ARG A 790 -12.86 7.92 6.43
C ARG A 790 -13.57 9.24 6.16
N ARG A 791 -14.08 9.46 4.94
CA ARG A 791 -14.84 10.65 4.60
C ARG A 791 -16.26 10.52 5.14
N PRO A 792 -16.81 11.53 5.86
CA PRO A 792 -18.16 11.45 6.41
C PRO A 792 -19.24 11.74 5.37
N THR A 793 -20.31 10.94 5.40
CA THR A 793 -21.62 11.33 4.89
C THR A 793 -22.46 11.77 6.09
N PHE A 794 -22.74 13.05 6.21
CA PHE A 794 -23.59 13.58 7.27
C PHE A 794 -25.06 13.22 6.98
N GLN A 795 -25.78 12.82 8.01
CA GLN A 795 -27.18 12.37 7.90
C GLN A 795 -28.06 13.24 8.80
N TYR A 796 -29.12 13.77 8.26
CA TYR A 796 -30.09 14.61 8.97
C TYR A 796 -31.46 14.57 8.30
N GLU A 797 -32.47 15.05 9.00
CA GLU A 797 -33.84 15.04 8.48
C GLU A 797 -34.61 16.32 8.79
N TYR A 798 -35.62 16.61 7.97
CA TYR A 798 -36.55 17.69 8.15
C TYR A 798 -37.90 17.37 7.53
N GLY A 799 -38.97 17.34 8.35
CA GLY A 799 -40.36 17.24 7.86
C GLY A 799 -40.63 16.05 6.95
N GLY A 800 -40.06 14.87 7.26
CA GLY A 800 -40.21 13.64 6.47
C GLY A 800 -39.23 13.50 5.33
N ILE A 801 -38.29 14.44 5.17
CA ILE A 801 -37.18 14.36 4.19
C ILE A 801 -35.93 13.94 4.92
N GLN A 802 -35.30 12.84 4.48
CA GLN A 802 -33.99 12.41 4.90
C GLN A 802 -32.95 13.03 3.97
N VAL A 803 -31.83 13.49 4.55
CA VAL A 803 -30.77 14.13 3.78
C VAL A 803 -29.45 13.46 4.07
N GLU A 804 -28.77 13.05 3.00
CA GLU A 804 -27.37 12.63 3.04
C GLU A 804 -26.51 13.71 2.40
N ASP A 805 -25.45 14.12 3.08
CA ASP A 805 -24.60 15.24 2.68
C ASP A 805 -23.15 14.79 2.70
N PHE A 806 -22.58 14.59 1.52
CA PHE A 806 -21.25 14.00 1.33
C PHE A 806 -20.33 14.97 0.62
N PHE A 807 -19.09 15.06 1.12
CA PHE A 807 -18.02 15.87 0.52
C PHE A 807 -16.87 15.00 0.09
N GLU A 808 -16.44 15.19 -1.16
CA GLU A 808 -15.24 14.58 -1.70
C GLU A 808 -14.35 15.63 -2.37
N THR A 809 -13.04 15.35 -2.38
CA THR A 809 -12.08 16.17 -3.11
C THR A 809 -11.92 15.63 -4.53
N VAL A 810 -11.90 16.54 -5.50
CA VAL A 810 -11.66 16.23 -6.92
C VAL A 810 -10.43 17.01 -7.36
N GLU A 811 -9.41 16.30 -7.83
CA GLU A 811 -8.17 16.90 -8.34
C GLU A 811 -8.00 16.51 -9.81
N GLU A 812 -8.17 17.47 -10.71
CA GLU A 812 -7.96 17.25 -12.16
C GLU A 812 -6.52 17.54 -12.55
N GLU A 813 -5.90 18.50 -11.88
CA GLU A 813 -4.49 18.84 -12.01
C GLU A 813 -3.85 18.89 -10.62
N LYS A 814 -2.62 18.44 -10.50
CA LYS A 814 -1.89 18.41 -9.22
C LYS A 814 -1.87 19.78 -8.55
N GLY A 815 -2.36 19.86 -7.33
CA GLY A 815 -2.43 21.09 -6.52
C GLY A 815 -3.65 21.98 -6.83
N LYS A 816 -4.56 21.57 -7.72
CA LYS A 816 -5.81 22.30 -8.02
C LYS A 816 -7.05 21.50 -7.59
N ALA A 817 -7.03 21.00 -6.37
CA ALA A 817 -8.17 20.30 -5.81
C ALA A 817 -9.34 21.26 -5.51
N ARG A 818 -10.57 20.76 -5.69
CA ARG A 818 -11.83 21.40 -5.30
C ARG A 818 -12.70 20.46 -4.52
N PHE A 819 -13.65 20.96 -3.73
CA PHE A 819 -14.68 20.12 -3.15
C PHE A 819 -15.83 19.89 -4.11
N LYS A 820 -16.26 18.65 -4.19
CA LYS A 820 -17.56 18.26 -4.73
C LYS A 820 -18.42 17.81 -3.55
N ARG A 821 -19.60 18.44 -3.41
CA ARG A 821 -20.61 18.14 -2.39
C ARG A 821 -21.81 17.49 -3.06
N THR A 822 -22.19 16.33 -2.59
CA THR A 822 -23.39 15.63 -3.06
C THR A 822 -24.42 15.56 -1.93
N LEU A 823 -25.59 16.15 -2.16
CA LEU A 823 -26.74 16.04 -1.26
C LEU A 823 -27.78 15.12 -1.92
N ILE A 824 -28.24 14.14 -1.15
CA ILE A 824 -29.34 13.26 -1.54
C ILE A 824 -30.50 13.54 -0.59
N PHE A 825 -31.59 14.02 -1.14
CA PHE A 825 -32.85 14.22 -0.44
C PHE A 825 -33.78 13.05 -0.75
N GLU A 826 -34.28 12.37 0.26
CA GLU A 826 -35.14 11.17 0.10
C GLU A 826 -36.40 11.33 0.93
N SER A 827 -37.55 10.96 0.36
CA SER A 827 -38.83 10.88 1.06
C SER A 827 -39.69 9.73 0.55
N SER A 828 -40.45 9.12 1.47
CA SER A 828 -41.47 8.11 1.11
C SER A 828 -42.69 8.71 0.41
N ASP A 829 -42.90 10.01 0.55
CA ASP A 829 -44.06 10.73 0.08
C ASP A 829 -43.67 11.99 -0.67
N ASP A 830 -44.61 12.52 -1.48
CA ASP A 830 -44.44 13.82 -2.12
C ASP A 830 -44.37 14.93 -1.07
N GLN A 831 -43.31 15.72 -1.19
CA GLN A 831 -43.03 16.80 -0.24
C GLN A 831 -43.34 18.16 -0.85
N GLU A 832 -43.82 19.06 0.02
CA GLU A 832 -43.91 20.48 -0.31
C GLU A 832 -42.54 21.05 -0.67
N PRO A 833 -42.42 21.90 -1.74
CA PRO A 833 -41.16 22.49 -2.14
C PRO A 833 -40.49 23.25 -0.99
N PHE A 834 -39.15 23.17 -0.92
CA PHE A 834 -38.35 23.99 -0.02
C PHE A 834 -37.16 24.59 -0.79
N TYR A 835 -36.41 25.46 -0.14
CA TYR A 835 -35.22 26.08 -0.72
C TYR A 835 -33.97 25.65 0.02
N PHE A 836 -32.93 25.33 -0.73
CA PHE A 836 -31.61 25.11 -0.22
C PHE A 836 -30.72 26.31 -0.49
N ARG A 837 -30.19 26.96 0.56
CA ARG A 837 -29.37 28.15 0.47
C ARG A 837 -27.88 27.79 0.34
N ILE A 838 -27.32 27.98 -0.84
CA ILE A 838 -25.93 27.64 -1.16
C ILE A 838 -24.93 28.75 -0.82
N LEU A 839 -25.35 30.04 -0.94
CA LEU A 839 -24.55 31.23 -0.64
C LEU A 839 -25.39 32.28 0.04
N ALA A 840 -24.78 33.10 0.89
CA ALA A 840 -25.36 34.35 1.36
C ALA A 840 -24.26 35.33 1.73
N GLY A 841 -24.40 36.59 1.31
CA GLY A 841 -23.44 37.65 1.57
C GLY A 841 -23.55 38.81 0.60
N LYS A 842 -22.82 39.89 0.90
CA LYS A 842 -22.74 41.05 -0.02
C LYS A 842 -21.78 40.71 -1.17
N GLY A 843 -22.13 41.14 -2.38
CA GLY A 843 -21.27 41.02 -3.56
C GLY A 843 -21.35 39.68 -4.27
N ILE A 844 -22.46 38.94 -4.12
CA ILE A 844 -22.71 37.74 -4.92
C ILE A 844 -22.89 38.15 -6.38
N THR A 845 -22.16 37.48 -7.28
CA THR A 845 -22.31 37.62 -8.74
C THR A 845 -22.69 36.25 -9.33
N ALA A 846 -23.72 36.26 -10.19
CA ALA A 846 -24.12 35.11 -10.98
C ALA A 846 -23.49 35.21 -12.38
N GLN A 847 -22.78 34.17 -12.80
CA GLN A 847 -22.27 34.05 -14.16
C GLN A 847 -23.26 33.29 -15.05
N SER A 848 -24.09 32.45 -14.44
CA SER A 848 -25.23 31.74 -15.03
C SER A 848 -26.21 31.31 -13.93
N ASP A 849 -27.28 30.60 -14.30
CA ASP A 849 -28.21 29.98 -13.32
C ASP A 849 -27.59 28.87 -12.45
N SER A 850 -26.37 28.45 -12.79
CA SER A 850 -25.64 27.36 -12.12
C SER A 850 -24.24 27.73 -11.60
N ASP A 851 -23.71 28.93 -12.00
CA ASP A 851 -22.37 29.39 -11.60
C ASP A 851 -22.45 30.71 -10.83
N PHE A 852 -21.95 30.70 -9.59
CA PHE A 852 -22.00 31.84 -8.68
C PHE A 852 -20.63 32.11 -8.07
N ARG A 853 -20.40 33.38 -7.73
CA ARG A 853 -19.16 33.80 -7.08
C ARG A 853 -19.47 34.72 -5.90
N LEU A 854 -18.74 34.52 -4.80
CA LEU A 854 -18.72 35.40 -3.63
C LEU A 854 -17.26 35.60 -3.19
N GLY A 855 -16.69 36.76 -3.49
CA GLY A 855 -15.27 37.00 -3.29
C GLY A 855 -14.39 36.00 -4.08
N GLU A 856 -13.53 35.25 -3.39
CA GLU A 856 -12.69 34.22 -4.01
C GLU A 856 -13.43 32.89 -4.28
N LEU A 857 -14.52 32.64 -3.53
CA LEU A 857 -15.28 31.41 -3.65
C LEU A 857 -16.11 31.39 -4.95
N LYS A 858 -15.93 30.31 -5.72
CA LYS A 858 -16.79 29.93 -6.84
C LYS A 858 -17.63 28.71 -6.44
N VAL A 859 -18.91 28.76 -6.72
CA VAL A 859 -19.84 27.63 -6.49
C VAL A 859 -20.54 27.34 -7.80
N ARG A 860 -20.46 26.07 -8.23
CA ARG A 860 -21.12 25.58 -9.44
C ARG A 860 -22.10 24.46 -9.09
N ILE A 861 -23.28 24.51 -9.65
CA ILE A 861 -24.28 23.45 -9.60
C ILE A 861 -24.05 22.53 -10.80
N THR A 862 -23.76 21.24 -10.56
CA THR A 862 -23.44 20.28 -11.63
C THR A 862 -24.56 19.26 -11.89
N SER A 863 -25.59 19.27 -11.09
CA SER A 863 -26.74 18.33 -11.17
C SER A 863 -27.93 18.86 -11.98
N GLY A 864 -27.79 20.01 -12.68
CA GLY A 864 -28.78 20.53 -13.60
C GLY A 864 -29.87 21.39 -12.97
N GLN A 865 -29.96 21.54 -11.64
CA GLN A 865 -30.87 22.49 -11.00
C GLN A 865 -30.44 23.92 -11.24
N LYS A 866 -31.42 24.82 -11.31
CA LYS A 866 -31.20 26.24 -11.42
C LYS A 866 -31.43 26.96 -10.11
N ALA A 867 -30.59 27.92 -9.79
CA ALA A 867 -30.72 28.68 -8.56
C ALA A 867 -31.31 30.08 -8.83
N ILE A 868 -31.88 30.63 -7.78
CA ILE A 868 -32.48 31.96 -7.75
C ILE A 868 -31.60 32.87 -6.90
N VAL A 869 -31.18 33.98 -7.45
CA VAL A 869 -30.44 35.02 -6.70
C VAL A 869 -31.44 36.03 -6.14
N ARG A 870 -31.49 36.14 -4.82
CA ARG A 870 -32.26 37.18 -4.15
C ARG A 870 -31.37 38.40 -3.87
N LYS A 871 -31.86 39.56 -4.22
CA LYS A 871 -31.21 40.85 -3.91
C LYS A 871 -31.77 41.43 -2.61
N GLY A 872 -30.90 41.92 -1.71
CA GLY A 872 -31.25 42.48 -0.43
C GLY A 872 -29.99 42.92 0.32
N ASP A 873 -30.12 43.42 1.56
CA ASP A 873 -28.99 43.90 2.39
C ASP A 873 -27.87 42.84 2.59
N ALA A 874 -28.21 41.57 2.53
CA ALA A 874 -27.29 40.45 2.38
C ALA A 874 -27.92 39.46 1.39
N GLY A 875 -27.63 39.63 0.11
CA GLY A 875 -28.12 38.75 -0.95
C GLY A 875 -27.86 37.26 -0.65
N ASP A 876 -28.71 36.41 -1.21
CA ASP A 876 -28.46 34.96 -1.13
C ASP A 876 -28.80 34.23 -2.44
N VAL A 877 -28.31 32.97 -2.55
CA VAL A 877 -28.56 32.11 -3.70
C VAL A 877 -29.31 30.89 -3.20
N LEU A 878 -30.50 30.67 -3.72
CA LEU A 878 -31.43 29.62 -3.32
C LEU A 878 -31.66 28.63 -4.46
N ILE A 879 -31.56 27.35 -4.16
CA ILE A 879 -31.98 26.29 -5.09
C ILE A 879 -33.36 25.80 -4.66
N PRO A 880 -34.39 25.91 -5.51
CA PRO A 880 -35.69 25.30 -5.25
C PRO A 880 -35.54 23.77 -5.32
N VAL A 881 -35.96 23.08 -4.27
CA VAL A 881 -35.91 21.63 -4.15
C VAL A 881 -37.32 21.11 -4.01
N LYS A 882 -37.71 20.22 -4.92
CA LYS A 882 -38.99 19.49 -4.84
C LYS A 882 -38.66 17.99 -4.82
N VAL A 883 -38.93 17.34 -3.72
CA VAL A 883 -38.75 15.90 -3.57
C VAL A 883 -40.12 15.26 -3.80
N SER A 884 -40.28 14.61 -4.94
CA SER A 884 -41.38 13.66 -5.16
C SER A 884 -41.00 12.33 -4.55
N LYS A 885 -41.97 11.46 -4.27
CA LYS A 885 -41.71 10.12 -3.70
C LYS A 885 -40.48 9.47 -4.33
N GLY A 886 -39.42 9.27 -3.53
CA GLY A 886 -38.11 8.77 -3.98
C GLY A 886 -36.94 9.70 -3.62
N LYS A 887 -35.96 9.79 -4.50
CA LYS A 887 -34.69 10.52 -4.29
C LYS A 887 -34.49 11.67 -5.26
N LEU A 888 -33.94 12.77 -4.75
CA LEU A 888 -33.43 13.86 -5.56
C LEU A 888 -31.96 14.11 -5.17
N THR A 889 -31.09 14.18 -6.18
CA THR A 889 -29.67 14.45 -5.96
C THR A 889 -29.33 15.87 -6.41
N LEU A 890 -28.63 16.60 -5.54
CA LEU A 890 -28.06 17.92 -5.82
C LEU A 890 -26.53 17.83 -5.66
N THR A 891 -25.80 18.26 -6.69
CA THR A 891 -24.34 18.26 -6.67
C THR A 891 -23.80 19.66 -6.86
N LEU A 892 -22.89 20.06 -5.98
CA LEU A 892 -22.24 21.37 -5.95
C LEU A 892 -20.72 21.22 -5.98
N GLU A 893 -20.04 22.09 -6.68
CA GLU A 893 -18.58 22.21 -6.63
C GLU A 893 -18.18 23.53 -5.98
N TYR A 894 -17.18 23.49 -5.10
CA TYR A 894 -16.61 24.63 -4.41
C TYR A 894 -15.14 24.77 -4.78
N GLN A 895 -14.77 25.94 -5.30
CA GLN A 895 -13.39 26.29 -5.67
C GLN A 895 -13.08 27.71 -5.15
N TRP A 896 -11.92 27.88 -4.50
CA TRP A 896 -11.47 29.16 -3.99
C TRP A 896 -9.95 29.29 -3.96
#